data_1957f272dca24b1f2cbbab206b9c035e
#
_entry.id   1957f272dca24b1f2cbbab206b9c035e
#
_cell.length_a   1.000
_cell.length_b   1.000
_cell.length_c   1.000
_cell.angle_alpha   90.00
_cell.angle_beta   90.00
_cell.angle_gamma   90.00
#
_symmetry.space_group_name_H-M   'P 1'
#
loop_
_entity.id
_entity.type
_entity.pdbx_description
1 polymer ?
#
loop_
_entity_poly.entity_id
_entity_poly.type
_entity_poly.pdbx_seq_one_letter_code
_entity_poly.pdbx_strand_id
1 'polypeptide(L)'
;MHPLEIYLKEVHDIRATGAATPETAYYPALANLLNEVGKTLKPKVKCIISLKNRGAGLPDGGLFTPEQFQKSSPKPLPGATPARGVIEVKSASEDAWLTAEGEQVSRYWGKYRQVLVTNLRDFLLVGQDAEGSQVKLEAYRLADSEADFWKAAAQPRKTAAAHGERFVEYLKRIMLQAAPLTAPKDVAWFLASYARDAKARIEGVALPALDTLRNALEEALGLKFEGTKADPDKGEHFFRSTLVQTIFYGVFSAWVLWHKKHLHLNPKDRFHWREAAWHLHVPMIKALFEQLSLPSKLEPLGLVEVLDWTETCLNRVSRADFFSHFEEGHAVQYFYEPFLEAFDPKLRKDLGVWYTPPEIVHYMVARVDAVLRQELDLPDGLADPRVYVLDPCCGTGAYLVEVLRRLHATLQARGGDGLAAHKVKLAALSRVFGFEIMPAPFVVAHLQVGLFLQNLGAPLAEETPARKGERAGVYLTNALTGWEPPTGPKKQLLFPEMQEERDAAEEVKRDKPILVILGNPPYNAFAGVSAAAEKILVEPYKEGLVKKWGIKKFNLDDLYVRFFGLAERRIAGMTGKVIVSFISNFSYLGDPSFVVMRRRFLSEFDSLWFDCLNGDSRETGKLTPEGKPDPSVFSTEYNKEGIRVGTAVCLMVRQKKRRGTPRSASGIFGG
;
A
#
# COMPACT_ATOMS: atom_id res chain seq x y z
N MET A 1 -1.90 3.32 29.07
CA MET A 1 -0.47 3.65 29.26
C MET A 1 0.32 2.84 28.25
N HIS A 2 1.31 3.41 27.61
CA HIS A 2 2.12 2.74 26.58
C HIS A 2 2.99 1.62 27.21
N PRO A 3 3.19 0.44 26.57
CA PRO A 3 3.99 -0.65 27.14
C PRO A 3 5.40 -0.24 27.57
N LEU A 4 6.10 0.58 26.78
CA LEU A 4 7.41 1.13 27.13
C LEU A 4 7.35 2.07 28.35
N GLU A 5 6.29 2.88 28.49
CA GLU A 5 6.12 3.78 29.65
C GLU A 5 5.98 2.99 30.94
N ILE A 6 5.19 1.89 30.90
CA ILE A 6 5.02 0.97 32.05
C ILE A 6 6.37 0.33 32.42
N TYR A 7 7.06 -0.22 31.41
CA TYR A 7 8.37 -0.85 31.61
C TYR A 7 9.39 0.08 32.27
N LEU A 8 9.57 1.29 31.69
CA LEU A 8 10.53 2.24 32.24
C LEU A 8 10.19 2.68 33.65
N LYS A 9 8.90 2.85 33.95
CA LYS A 9 8.43 3.17 35.30
C LYS A 9 8.75 2.03 36.28
N GLU A 10 8.41 0.79 35.94
CA GLU A 10 8.69 -0.37 36.79
C GLU A 10 10.20 -0.52 37.06
N VAL A 11 11.03 -0.38 36.02
CA VAL A 11 12.49 -0.45 36.12
C VAL A 11 13.05 0.67 37.02
N HIS A 12 12.54 1.89 36.88
CA HIS A 12 12.93 3.03 37.72
C HIS A 12 12.53 2.81 39.16
N ASP A 13 11.30 2.35 39.43
CA ASP A 13 10.79 2.12 40.78
C ASP A 13 11.60 1.02 41.50
N ILE A 14 11.92 -0.08 40.79
CA ILE A 14 12.78 -1.14 41.31
C ILE A 14 14.16 -0.59 41.73
N ARG A 15 14.80 0.20 40.84
CA ARG A 15 16.09 0.81 41.14
C ARG A 15 16.04 1.74 42.36
N ALA A 16 14.98 2.53 42.47
CA ALA A 16 14.81 3.50 43.56
C ALA A 16 14.77 2.85 44.94
N THR A 17 14.49 1.55 45.05
CA THR A 17 14.54 0.82 46.33
C THR A 17 15.95 0.69 46.90
N GLY A 18 16.99 0.79 46.05
CA GLY A 18 18.38 0.59 46.44
C GLY A 18 18.75 -0.83 46.87
N ALA A 19 17.78 -1.75 46.92
CA ALA A 19 17.95 -3.13 47.40
C ALA A 19 17.89 -4.15 46.24
N ALA A 20 17.71 -3.70 45.00
CA ALA A 20 17.54 -4.57 43.84
C ALA A 20 18.85 -5.22 43.39
N THR A 21 18.82 -6.52 43.11
CA THR A 21 19.92 -7.20 42.41
C THR A 21 20.05 -6.62 40.98
N PRO A 22 21.28 -6.45 40.46
CA PRO A 22 21.50 -5.74 39.18
C PRO A 22 20.80 -6.36 37.98
N GLU A 23 20.39 -7.63 38.05
CA GLU A 23 19.87 -8.39 36.90
C GLU A 23 18.48 -8.96 37.21
N THR A 24 18.39 -9.89 38.15
CA THR A 24 17.17 -10.69 38.41
C THR A 24 15.98 -9.88 38.94
N ALA A 25 16.22 -8.76 39.60
CA ALA A 25 15.17 -7.89 40.12
C ALA A 25 14.30 -7.29 38.99
N TYR A 26 14.85 -7.15 37.78
CA TYR A 26 14.18 -6.53 36.64
C TYR A 26 13.42 -7.52 35.72
N TYR A 27 13.55 -8.82 35.99
CA TYR A 27 12.86 -9.87 35.21
C TYR A 27 11.35 -9.70 35.13
N PRO A 28 10.63 -9.34 36.22
CA PRO A 28 9.19 -9.12 36.13
C PRO A 28 8.81 -7.98 35.21
N ALA A 29 9.52 -6.86 35.25
CA ALA A 29 9.27 -5.69 34.37
C ALA A 29 9.48 -6.06 32.88
N LEU A 30 10.57 -6.81 32.59
CA LEU A 30 10.83 -7.30 31.24
C LEU A 30 9.76 -8.30 30.78
N ALA A 31 9.35 -9.22 31.63
CA ALA A 31 8.30 -10.19 31.34
C ALA A 31 6.96 -9.50 31.06
N ASN A 32 6.60 -8.47 31.86
CA ASN A 32 5.39 -7.67 31.65
C ASN A 32 5.42 -6.99 30.30
N LEU A 33 6.51 -6.30 29.96
CA LEU A 33 6.70 -5.65 28.66
C LEU A 33 6.48 -6.65 27.51
N LEU A 34 7.22 -7.76 27.52
CA LEU A 34 7.17 -8.77 26.47
C LEU A 34 5.77 -9.43 26.36
N ASN A 35 5.11 -9.67 27.48
CA ASN A 35 3.77 -10.23 27.49
C ASN A 35 2.71 -9.24 26.98
N GLU A 36 2.80 -7.94 27.33
CA GLU A 36 1.88 -6.93 26.82
C GLU A 36 1.99 -6.81 25.29
N VAL A 37 3.21 -6.79 24.77
CA VAL A 37 3.42 -6.78 23.30
C VAL A 37 2.97 -8.11 22.69
N GLY A 38 3.34 -9.25 23.26
CA GLY A 38 3.03 -10.58 22.76
C GLY A 38 1.54 -10.90 22.67
N LYS A 39 0.70 -10.31 23.52
CA LYS A 39 -0.77 -10.43 23.46
C LYS A 39 -1.36 -9.84 22.16
N THR A 40 -0.70 -8.87 21.57
CA THR A 40 -1.17 -8.18 20.35
C THR A 40 -0.85 -8.95 19.08
N LEU A 41 0.00 -9.96 19.14
CA LEU A 41 0.47 -10.75 18.01
C LEU A 41 -0.53 -11.83 17.56
N LYS A 42 -0.41 -12.25 16.32
CA LYS A 42 -1.12 -13.40 15.74
C LYS A 42 -0.09 -14.29 15.01
N PRO A 43 0.24 -15.49 15.54
CA PRO A 43 -0.21 -16.03 16.83
C PRO A 43 0.35 -15.25 18.03
N LYS A 44 -0.38 -15.27 19.15
CA LYS A 44 0.09 -14.64 20.42
C LYS A 44 1.40 -15.27 20.86
N VAL A 45 2.25 -14.48 21.52
CA VAL A 45 3.51 -14.95 22.10
C VAL A 45 3.50 -14.66 23.60
N LYS A 46 3.90 -15.64 24.39
CA LYS A 46 3.98 -15.53 25.84
C LYS A 46 5.42 -15.69 26.31
N CYS A 47 5.89 -14.73 27.09
CA CYS A 47 7.17 -14.78 27.78
C CYS A 47 7.04 -15.53 29.10
N ILE A 48 7.94 -16.47 29.36
CA ILE A 48 8.12 -17.15 30.65
C ILE A 48 9.56 -16.93 31.08
N ILE A 49 9.75 -16.39 32.27
CA ILE A 49 11.07 -16.15 32.89
C ILE A 49 11.50 -17.35 33.75
N SER A 50 12.81 -17.50 33.95
CA SER A 50 13.46 -18.55 34.75
C SER A 50 13.15 -19.95 34.23
N LEU A 51 13.67 -20.28 33.07
CA LEU A 51 13.48 -21.58 32.42
C LEU A 51 14.32 -22.67 33.09
N LYS A 52 13.79 -23.88 33.09
CA LYS A 52 14.55 -25.07 33.48
C LYS A 52 15.59 -25.44 32.44
N ASN A 53 16.73 -25.93 32.89
CA ASN A 53 17.77 -26.44 31.97
C ASN A 53 17.23 -27.59 31.11
N ARG A 54 17.44 -27.44 29.81
CA ARG A 54 17.03 -28.40 28.76
C ARG A 54 18.22 -28.88 27.94
N GLY A 55 19.43 -28.89 28.55
CA GLY A 55 20.66 -29.37 27.89
C GLY A 55 21.49 -28.31 27.19
N ALA A 56 21.13 -27.01 27.32
CA ALA A 56 21.95 -25.90 26.83
C ALA A 56 22.30 -24.89 27.92
N GLY A 57 21.91 -25.13 29.16
CA GLY A 57 22.05 -24.20 30.28
C GLY A 57 20.68 -23.70 30.77
N LEU A 58 20.68 -22.60 31.52
CA LEU A 58 19.51 -21.99 32.16
C LEU A 58 19.28 -20.61 31.52
N PRO A 59 18.53 -20.51 30.40
CA PRO A 59 18.15 -19.22 29.89
C PRO A 59 17.27 -18.43 30.86
N ASP A 60 17.42 -17.13 30.94
CA ASP A 60 16.65 -16.27 31.84
C ASP A 60 15.17 -16.25 31.48
N GLY A 61 14.85 -16.43 30.19
CA GLY A 61 13.48 -16.50 29.73
C GLY A 61 13.32 -17.21 28.38
N GLY A 62 12.07 -17.39 27.97
CA GLY A 62 11.73 -17.97 26.68
C GLY A 62 10.38 -17.52 26.17
N LEU A 63 10.24 -17.53 24.85
CA LEU A 63 9.09 -17.07 24.10
C LEU A 63 8.34 -18.26 23.51
N PHE A 64 7.09 -18.42 23.92
CA PHE A 64 6.23 -19.56 23.60
C PHE A 64 5.00 -19.15 22.81
N THR A 65 4.51 -20.04 21.94
CA THR A 65 3.23 -19.89 21.24
C THR A 65 2.08 -20.57 21.98
N PRO A 66 0.80 -20.22 21.71
CA PRO A 66 -0.34 -20.81 22.42
C PRO A 66 -0.44 -22.33 22.33
N GLU A 67 -0.03 -22.90 21.19
CA GLU A 67 -0.07 -24.36 20.95
C GLU A 67 0.88 -25.14 21.90
N GLN A 68 1.83 -24.44 22.49
CA GLN A 68 2.78 -25.03 23.43
C GLN A 68 2.26 -25.12 24.88
N PHE A 69 1.02 -24.63 25.10
CA PHE A 69 0.38 -24.70 26.43
C PHE A 69 -0.70 -25.77 26.49
N GLN A 70 -0.92 -26.27 27.70
CA GLN A 70 -2.03 -27.20 28.00
C GLN A 70 -3.37 -26.42 27.85
N LYS A 71 -4.38 -27.02 27.22
CA LYS A 71 -5.70 -26.39 27.04
C LYS A 71 -6.39 -25.96 28.34
N SER A 72 -6.12 -26.68 29.43
CA SER A 72 -6.75 -26.49 30.74
C SER A 72 -5.84 -25.86 31.81
N SER A 73 -4.61 -25.47 31.45
CA SER A 73 -3.63 -24.93 32.39
C SER A 73 -2.71 -23.92 31.77
N PRO A 74 -2.29 -22.88 32.51
CA PRO A 74 -1.30 -21.92 32.03
C PRO A 74 0.12 -22.49 31.90
N LYS A 75 0.30 -23.80 32.11
CA LYS A 75 1.61 -24.47 32.06
C LYS A 75 1.93 -24.90 30.62
N PRO A 76 3.18 -24.74 30.17
CA PRO A 76 3.62 -25.34 28.91
C PRO A 76 3.43 -26.86 28.90
N LEU A 77 3.29 -27.42 27.72
CA LEU A 77 3.27 -28.86 27.51
C LEU A 77 4.57 -29.50 28.04
N PRO A 78 4.52 -30.71 28.61
CA PRO A 78 5.71 -31.44 29.05
C PRO A 78 6.71 -31.53 27.88
N GLY A 79 7.97 -31.14 28.13
CA GLY A 79 8.99 -31.19 27.08
C GLY A 79 9.02 -30.02 26.10
N ALA A 80 8.03 -29.13 26.10
CA ALA A 80 8.00 -27.99 25.18
C ALA A 80 9.25 -27.11 25.36
N THR A 81 9.90 -26.82 24.22
CA THR A 81 10.97 -25.82 24.10
C THR A 81 10.42 -24.54 23.53
N PRO A 82 10.91 -23.35 23.93
CA PRO A 82 10.39 -22.07 23.39
C PRO A 82 10.46 -22.00 21.87
N ALA A 83 9.31 -21.97 21.19
CA ALA A 83 9.24 -21.96 19.73
C ALA A 83 9.69 -20.63 19.11
N ARG A 84 9.75 -19.56 19.91
CA ARG A 84 10.13 -18.22 19.48
C ARG A 84 11.47 -17.77 20.11
N GLY A 85 12.30 -18.74 20.52
CA GLY A 85 13.62 -18.48 21.08
C GLY A 85 13.65 -18.23 22.58
N VAL A 86 14.85 -18.00 23.09
CA VAL A 86 15.13 -17.75 24.50
C VAL A 86 15.66 -16.33 24.74
N ILE A 87 15.74 -15.96 26.01
CA ILE A 87 16.15 -14.63 26.44
C ILE A 87 17.35 -14.78 27.37
N GLU A 88 18.36 -13.96 27.14
CA GLU A 88 19.51 -13.76 28.04
C GLU A 88 19.50 -12.30 28.51
N VAL A 89 19.48 -12.10 29.81
CA VAL A 89 19.41 -10.78 30.44
C VAL A 89 20.74 -10.49 31.13
N LYS A 90 21.20 -9.27 31.03
CA LYS A 90 22.37 -8.76 31.75
C LYS A 90 22.04 -7.44 32.46
N SER A 91 22.91 -7.04 33.36
CA SER A 91 22.85 -5.74 34.02
C SER A 91 22.95 -4.60 33.01
N ALA A 92 22.34 -3.45 33.32
CA ALA A 92 22.40 -2.26 32.48
C ALA A 92 23.83 -1.70 32.27
N SER A 93 24.78 -2.10 33.12
CA SER A 93 26.20 -1.73 33.01
C SER A 93 26.98 -2.61 32.01
N GLU A 94 26.46 -3.80 31.67
CA GLU A 94 27.13 -4.72 30.76
C GLU A 94 26.86 -4.40 29.29
N ASP A 95 27.75 -4.87 28.42
CA ASP A 95 27.61 -4.70 26.98
C ASP A 95 26.85 -5.88 26.35
N ALA A 96 25.66 -5.59 25.77
CA ALA A 96 24.81 -6.59 25.14
C ALA A 96 25.45 -7.18 23.86
N TRP A 97 26.28 -6.42 23.14
CA TRP A 97 26.97 -6.91 21.95
C TRP A 97 28.07 -7.90 22.27
N LEU A 98 28.86 -7.63 23.31
CA LEU A 98 29.86 -8.59 23.82
C LEU A 98 29.17 -9.85 24.37
N THR A 99 28.06 -9.68 25.11
CA THR A 99 27.25 -10.82 25.58
C THR A 99 26.76 -11.69 24.43
N ALA A 100 26.30 -11.08 23.33
CA ALA A 100 25.81 -11.79 22.14
C ALA A 100 26.87 -12.63 21.43
N GLU A 101 28.16 -12.30 21.59
CA GLU A 101 29.30 -13.03 21.05
C GLU A 101 29.80 -14.14 22.00
N GLY A 102 29.27 -14.18 23.23
CA GLY A 102 29.72 -15.10 24.27
C GLY A 102 29.31 -16.56 24.00
N GLU A 103 30.08 -17.49 24.55
CA GLU A 103 29.85 -18.93 24.44
C GLU A 103 28.47 -19.36 24.95
N GLN A 104 27.95 -18.69 25.96
CA GLN A 104 26.63 -18.98 26.54
C GLN A 104 25.52 -18.74 25.50
N VAL A 105 25.54 -17.60 24.83
CA VAL A 105 24.58 -17.24 23.78
C VAL A 105 24.74 -18.20 22.58
N SER A 106 25.96 -18.54 22.21
CA SER A 106 26.21 -19.52 21.13
C SER A 106 25.66 -20.90 21.44
N ARG A 107 25.76 -21.37 22.70
CA ARG A 107 25.14 -22.65 23.15
C ARG A 107 23.60 -22.55 23.09
N TYR A 108 23.03 -21.44 23.50
CA TYR A 108 21.57 -21.23 23.41
C TYR A 108 21.13 -21.20 21.95
N TRP A 109 21.81 -20.43 21.11
CA TRP A 109 21.53 -20.38 19.68
C TRP A 109 21.64 -21.77 19.02
N GLY A 110 22.66 -22.53 19.35
CA GLY A 110 22.83 -23.89 18.84
C GLY A 110 21.60 -24.79 19.06
N LYS A 111 20.86 -24.58 20.17
CA LYS A 111 19.67 -25.34 20.50
C LYS A 111 18.36 -24.69 20.12
N TYR A 112 18.21 -23.38 20.36
CA TYR A 112 16.93 -22.66 20.23
C TYR A 112 16.85 -21.84 18.95
N ARG A 113 17.96 -21.70 18.22
CA ARG A 113 18.10 -20.97 16.94
C ARG A 113 17.79 -19.48 17.00
N GLN A 114 17.33 -18.98 18.14
CA GLN A 114 17.02 -17.57 18.36
C GLN A 114 17.25 -17.21 19.82
N VAL A 115 18.00 -16.13 20.06
CA VAL A 115 18.28 -15.60 21.40
C VAL A 115 18.09 -14.08 21.39
N LEU A 116 17.21 -13.59 22.26
CA LEU A 116 17.11 -12.18 22.58
C LEU A 116 18.09 -11.86 23.72
N VAL A 117 19.12 -11.10 23.43
CA VAL A 117 20.07 -10.61 24.45
C VAL A 117 19.67 -9.19 24.82
N THR A 118 19.58 -8.93 26.14
CA THR A 118 19.27 -7.58 26.63
C THR A 118 20.02 -7.26 27.91
N ASN A 119 20.44 -6.01 28.04
CA ASN A 119 20.94 -5.41 29.26
C ASN A 119 19.95 -4.34 29.82
N LEU A 120 18.64 -4.52 29.57
CA LEU A 120 17.53 -3.65 29.92
C LEU A 120 17.40 -2.38 29.06
N ARG A 121 18.50 -1.85 28.51
CA ARG A 121 18.53 -0.68 27.63
C ARG A 121 18.77 -1.00 26.16
N ASP A 122 19.57 -2.02 25.92
CA ASP A 122 19.86 -2.56 24.59
C ASP A 122 19.14 -3.90 24.42
N PHE A 123 18.57 -4.13 23.26
CA PHE A 123 17.87 -5.34 22.89
C PHE A 123 18.45 -5.81 21.57
N LEU A 124 19.05 -6.99 21.54
CA LEU A 124 19.76 -7.54 20.40
C LEU A 124 19.26 -8.93 20.07
N LEU A 125 18.83 -9.13 18.85
CA LEU A 125 18.40 -10.44 18.35
C LEU A 125 19.57 -11.18 17.71
N VAL A 126 19.92 -12.33 18.27
CA VAL A 126 20.82 -13.31 17.66
C VAL A 126 19.98 -14.40 17.02
N GLY A 127 20.15 -14.62 15.73
CA GLY A 127 19.43 -15.62 14.97
C GLY A 127 20.32 -16.31 13.97
N GLN A 128 19.75 -16.75 12.86
CA GLN A 128 20.51 -17.37 11.77
C GLN A 128 20.35 -16.56 10.47
N ASP A 129 21.41 -16.51 9.69
CA ASP A 129 21.35 -16.03 8.32
C ASP A 129 20.73 -17.06 7.37
N ALA A 130 20.74 -16.77 6.08
CA ALA A 130 20.21 -17.65 5.07
C ALA A 130 21.04 -18.94 4.87
N GLU A 131 22.30 -18.92 5.27
CA GLU A 131 23.25 -20.04 5.26
C GLU A 131 23.13 -20.92 6.52
N GLY A 132 22.34 -20.49 7.52
CA GLY A 132 22.14 -21.18 8.79
C GLY A 132 23.22 -20.87 9.83
N SER A 133 24.06 -19.85 9.60
CA SER A 133 25.10 -19.41 10.54
C SER A 133 24.55 -18.47 11.59
N GLN A 134 25.17 -18.45 12.77
CA GLN A 134 24.82 -17.53 13.85
C GLN A 134 25.19 -16.10 13.46
N VAL A 135 24.21 -15.20 13.48
CA VAL A 135 24.41 -13.76 13.19
C VAL A 135 23.57 -12.89 14.12
N LYS A 136 24.01 -11.64 14.28
CA LYS A 136 23.19 -10.60 14.90
C LYS A 136 22.25 -10.06 13.83
N LEU A 137 20.94 -10.14 14.05
CA LEU A 137 19.92 -9.77 13.06
C LEU A 137 19.48 -8.32 13.24
N GLU A 138 18.77 -8.03 14.32
CA GLU A 138 18.23 -6.70 14.62
C GLU A 138 18.63 -6.26 16.02
N ALA A 139 18.81 -4.95 16.21
CA ALA A 139 19.07 -4.38 17.52
C ALA A 139 18.23 -3.12 17.75
N TYR A 140 17.91 -2.84 19.01
CA TYR A 140 17.29 -1.60 19.45
C TYR A 140 17.99 -1.07 20.69
N ARG A 141 18.34 0.20 20.68
CA ARG A 141 18.98 0.90 21.79
C ARG A 141 18.06 1.99 22.33
N LEU A 142 17.74 1.94 23.62
CA LEU A 142 16.96 2.95 24.31
C LEU A 142 17.82 4.12 24.80
N ALA A 143 19.10 3.86 25.10
CA ALA A 143 20.05 4.87 25.55
C ALA A 143 21.50 4.42 25.30
N ASP A 144 22.40 5.36 25.00
CA ASP A 144 23.78 5.07 24.64
C ASP A 144 24.64 4.64 25.85
N SER A 145 24.30 5.09 27.04
CA SER A 145 25.00 4.73 28.26
C SER A 145 24.03 4.28 29.36
N GLU A 146 24.55 3.58 30.37
CA GLU A 146 23.79 3.25 31.57
C GLU A 146 23.23 4.50 32.26
N ALA A 147 24.05 5.56 32.37
CA ALA A 147 23.61 6.79 32.98
C ALA A 147 22.45 7.47 32.25
N ASP A 148 22.47 7.43 30.92
CA ASP A 148 21.41 8.02 30.09
C ASP A 148 20.15 7.14 30.12
N PHE A 149 20.31 5.82 30.21
CA PHE A 149 19.18 4.92 30.42
C PHE A 149 18.42 5.23 31.71
N TRP A 150 19.14 5.43 32.80
CA TRP A 150 18.49 5.76 34.07
C TRP A 150 17.85 7.15 34.08
N LYS A 151 18.42 8.11 33.34
CA LYS A 151 17.75 9.43 33.09
C LYS A 151 16.47 9.24 32.27
N ALA A 152 16.52 8.37 31.25
CA ALA A 152 15.36 8.07 30.40
C ALA A 152 14.26 7.35 31.22
N ALA A 153 14.62 6.40 32.07
CA ALA A 153 13.70 5.68 32.95
C ALA A 153 13.03 6.59 34.00
N ALA A 154 13.71 7.63 34.43
CA ALA A 154 13.15 8.67 35.31
C ALA A 154 12.12 9.58 34.60
N GLN A 155 12.06 9.55 33.25
CA GLN A 155 11.12 10.31 32.44
C GLN A 155 10.32 9.39 31.51
N PRO A 156 9.58 8.37 32.03
CA PRO A 156 9.03 7.28 31.24
C PRO A 156 8.07 7.74 30.14
N ARG A 157 7.24 8.75 30.43
CA ARG A 157 6.28 9.28 29.46
C ARG A 157 6.98 9.99 28.29
N LYS A 158 8.01 10.79 28.56
CA LYS A 158 8.78 11.48 27.53
C LYS A 158 9.56 10.48 26.67
N THR A 159 10.19 9.51 27.29
CA THR A 159 10.95 8.47 26.59
C THR A 159 10.02 7.59 25.75
N ALA A 160 8.84 7.22 26.27
CA ALA A 160 7.85 6.47 25.50
C ALA A 160 7.28 7.28 24.32
N ALA A 161 7.18 8.60 24.43
CA ALA A 161 6.78 9.43 23.29
C ALA A 161 7.84 9.45 22.18
N ALA A 162 9.13 9.37 22.54
CA ALA A 162 10.23 9.39 21.56
C ALA A 162 10.52 8.01 20.93
N HIS A 163 10.43 6.93 21.70
CA HIS A 163 10.88 5.60 21.32
C HIS A 163 9.75 4.57 21.16
N GLY A 164 8.58 4.83 21.75
CA GLY A 164 7.59 3.79 22.05
C GLY A 164 7.12 3.01 20.83
N GLU A 165 6.69 3.69 19.79
CA GLU A 165 6.18 3.03 18.58
C GLU A 165 7.25 2.14 17.93
N ARG A 166 8.45 2.70 17.68
CA ARG A 166 9.56 1.97 17.07
C ARG A 166 9.99 0.78 17.90
N PHE A 167 10.09 0.96 19.22
CA PHE A 167 10.50 -0.10 20.15
C PHE A 167 9.48 -1.25 20.20
N VAL A 168 8.19 -0.93 20.25
CA VAL A 168 7.14 -1.97 20.23
C VAL A 168 7.11 -2.70 18.89
N GLU A 169 7.29 -2.01 17.76
CA GLU A 169 7.41 -2.67 16.45
C GLU A 169 8.63 -3.59 16.38
N TYR A 170 9.77 -3.15 16.89
CA TYR A 170 10.95 -3.99 17.02
C TYR A 170 10.65 -5.26 17.84
N LEU A 171 10.05 -5.13 19.03
CA LEU A 171 9.69 -6.29 19.87
C LEU A 171 8.73 -7.25 19.17
N LYS A 172 7.77 -6.74 18.42
CA LYS A 172 6.85 -7.57 17.62
C LYS A 172 7.62 -8.39 16.57
N ARG A 173 8.54 -7.75 15.83
CA ARG A 173 9.34 -8.41 14.80
C ARG A 173 10.17 -9.54 15.39
N ILE A 174 10.92 -9.27 16.47
CA ILE A 174 11.78 -10.30 17.08
C ILE A 174 10.98 -11.49 17.64
N MET A 175 9.78 -11.25 18.19
CA MET A 175 8.91 -12.33 18.66
C MET A 175 8.34 -13.20 17.53
N LEU A 176 8.24 -12.68 16.32
CA LEU A 176 7.76 -13.38 15.14
C LEU A 176 8.89 -13.87 14.23
N GLN A 177 10.15 -13.50 14.50
CA GLN A 177 11.29 -13.82 13.64
C GLN A 177 11.44 -15.31 13.34
N ALA A 178 11.24 -16.19 14.32
CA ALA A 178 11.31 -17.64 14.12
C ALA A 178 10.06 -18.24 13.43
N ALA A 179 9.04 -17.42 13.07
CA ALA A 179 7.89 -17.90 12.33
C ALA A 179 8.26 -18.16 10.87
N PRO A 180 7.79 -19.26 10.25
CA PRO A 180 7.92 -19.45 8.81
C PRO A 180 7.23 -18.32 8.05
N LEU A 181 7.85 -17.82 6.99
CA LEU A 181 7.27 -16.85 6.07
C LEU A 181 6.86 -17.57 4.78
N THR A 182 5.62 -18.01 4.73
CA THR A 182 5.06 -18.79 3.63
C THR A 182 3.91 -18.09 2.90
N ALA A 183 3.23 -17.17 3.61
CA ALA A 183 2.08 -16.46 3.05
C ALA A 183 2.41 -15.01 2.71
N PRO A 184 1.88 -14.46 1.59
CA PRO A 184 2.06 -13.07 1.21
C PRO A 184 1.70 -12.05 2.29
N LYS A 185 0.67 -12.35 3.07
CA LYS A 185 0.21 -11.51 4.19
C LYS A 185 1.23 -11.38 5.31
N ASP A 186 1.95 -12.45 5.64
CA ASP A 186 2.98 -12.41 6.68
C ASP A 186 4.16 -11.54 6.23
N VAL A 187 4.57 -11.67 4.98
CA VAL A 187 5.60 -10.82 4.36
C VAL A 187 5.15 -9.35 4.35
N ALA A 188 3.90 -9.09 3.95
CA ALA A 188 3.32 -7.73 3.96
C ALA A 188 3.37 -7.10 5.35
N TRP A 189 3.06 -7.89 6.40
CA TRP A 189 3.11 -7.41 7.78
C TRP A 189 4.53 -7.03 8.23
N PHE A 190 5.54 -7.87 7.92
CA PHE A 190 6.93 -7.57 8.25
C PHE A 190 7.43 -6.33 7.52
N LEU A 191 7.17 -6.23 6.23
CA LEU A 191 7.56 -5.06 5.44
C LEU A 191 6.86 -3.78 5.94
N ALA A 192 5.59 -3.86 6.31
CA ALA A 192 4.87 -2.74 6.90
C ALA A 192 5.44 -2.33 8.27
N SER A 193 5.90 -3.29 9.08
CA SER A 193 6.57 -3.01 10.35
C SER A 193 7.91 -2.29 10.14
N TYR A 194 8.72 -2.74 9.18
CA TYR A 194 9.95 -2.04 8.79
C TYR A 194 9.66 -0.65 8.21
N ALA A 195 8.64 -0.52 7.39
CA ALA A 195 8.23 0.76 6.83
C ALA A 195 7.78 1.76 7.92
N ARG A 196 7.06 1.30 8.98
CA ARG A 196 6.74 2.14 10.14
C ARG A 196 7.98 2.59 10.89
N ASP A 197 8.96 1.70 11.09
CA ASP A 197 10.25 2.07 11.69
C ASP A 197 10.97 3.12 10.83
N ALA A 198 11.05 2.91 9.51
CA ALA A 198 11.62 3.86 8.56
C ALA A 198 10.91 5.21 8.61
N LYS A 199 9.57 5.24 8.61
CA LYS A 199 8.77 6.46 8.72
C LYS A 199 9.06 7.21 10.01
N ALA A 200 9.07 6.50 11.15
CA ALA A 200 9.34 7.11 12.45
C ALA A 200 10.77 7.68 12.55
N ARG A 201 11.75 7.11 11.84
CA ARG A 201 13.12 7.66 11.79
C ARG A 201 13.20 8.99 11.04
N ILE A 202 12.40 9.15 9.99
CA ILE A 202 12.39 10.39 9.20
C ILE A 202 11.39 11.43 9.70
N GLU A 203 10.49 11.07 10.62
CA GLU A 203 9.52 12.00 11.18
C GLU A 203 10.22 13.09 12.01
N GLY A 204 9.91 14.37 11.77
CA GLY A 204 10.55 15.50 12.45
C GLY A 204 11.98 15.80 12.00
N VAL A 205 12.59 15.01 11.12
CA VAL A 205 13.92 15.28 10.57
C VAL A 205 13.80 16.20 9.36
N ALA A 206 14.64 17.23 9.27
CA ALA A 206 14.76 18.03 8.05
C ALA A 206 15.33 17.16 6.92
N LEU A 207 14.73 17.23 5.74
CA LEU A 207 15.08 16.39 4.58
C LEU A 207 15.65 17.22 3.40
N PRO A 208 16.65 18.12 3.59
CA PRO A 208 17.12 18.98 2.51
C PRO A 208 17.66 18.20 1.32
N ALA A 209 18.20 17.00 1.54
CA ALA A 209 18.64 16.10 0.48
C ALA A 209 17.49 15.57 -0.40
N LEU A 210 16.25 15.67 0.08
CA LEU A 210 15.05 15.24 -0.63
C LEU A 210 14.20 16.40 -1.16
N ASP A 211 14.54 17.66 -0.84
CA ASP A 211 13.81 18.85 -1.33
C ASP A 211 13.80 18.90 -2.86
N THR A 212 14.92 18.54 -3.48
CA THR A 212 15.03 18.46 -4.94
C THR A 212 14.03 17.47 -5.53
N LEU A 213 13.90 16.29 -4.92
CA LEU A 213 12.95 15.26 -5.34
C LEU A 213 11.51 15.71 -5.08
N ARG A 214 11.25 16.33 -3.91
CA ARG A 214 9.94 16.89 -3.59
C ARG A 214 9.49 17.90 -4.65
N ASN A 215 10.34 18.88 -4.94
CA ASN A 215 10.07 19.91 -5.93
C ASN A 215 9.85 19.31 -7.32
N ALA A 216 10.65 18.33 -7.72
CA ALA A 216 10.50 17.65 -9.00
C ALA A 216 9.18 16.87 -9.10
N LEU A 217 8.76 16.18 -8.04
CA LEU A 217 7.46 15.51 -7.98
C LEU A 217 6.30 16.51 -8.02
N GLU A 218 6.37 17.61 -7.25
CA GLU A 218 5.36 18.66 -7.27
C GLU A 218 5.20 19.26 -8.66
N GLU A 219 6.31 19.51 -9.34
CA GLU A 219 6.30 20.08 -10.69
C GLU A 219 5.81 19.08 -11.74
N ALA A 220 6.28 17.83 -11.69
CA ALA A 220 5.85 16.77 -12.62
C ALA A 220 4.35 16.47 -12.53
N LEU A 221 3.81 16.47 -11.31
CA LEU A 221 2.42 16.15 -11.03
C LEU A 221 1.50 17.39 -11.02
N GLY A 222 2.07 18.60 -11.09
CA GLY A 222 1.31 19.85 -11.03
C GLY A 222 0.54 20.03 -9.73
N LEU A 223 1.12 19.60 -8.59
CA LEU A 223 0.51 19.68 -7.27
C LEU A 223 1.46 20.30 -6.25
N LYS A 224 0.95 20.50 -5.02
CA LYS A 224 1.74 20.90 -3.86
C LYS A 224 1.43 19.98 -2.68
N PHE A 225 2.47 19.62 -1.92
CA PHE A 225 2.31 18.93 -0.64
C PHE A 225 2.02 19.96 0.45
N GLU A 226 0.74 20.24 0.68
CA GLU A 226 0.30 21.33 1.57
C GLU A 226 -0.55 20.78 2.72
N GLY A 227 -0.42 21.42 3.87
CA GLY A 227 -1.31 21.20 5.02
C GLY A 227 -2.64 21.95 4.88
N THR A 228 -3.51 21.72 5.83
CA THR A 228 -4.74 22.50 6.03
C THR A 228 -4.60 23.39 7.25
N LYS A 229 -5.52 24.33 7.45
CA LYS A 229 -5.58 25.11 8.70
C LYS A 229 -5.80 24.23 9.94
N ALA A 230 -6.48 23.11 9.79
CA ALA A 230 -6.75 22.16 10.87
C ALA A 230 -5.63 21.15 11.08
N ASP A 231 -4.84 20.83 10.04
CA ASP A 231 -3.69 19.91 10.08
C ASP A 231 -2.59 20.48 9.19
N PRO A 232 -1.74 21.38 9.72
CA PRO A 232 -0.67 22.03 8.96
C PRO A 232 0.37 21.05 8.41
N ASP A 233 0.60 19.94 9.09
CA ASP A 233 1.62 18.94 8.75
C ASP A 233 1.13 17.88 7.74
N LYS A 234 -0.12 17.96 7.32
CA LYS A 234 -0.75 16.94 6.47
C LYS A 234 0.01 16.68 5.16
N GLY A 235 0.47 17.75 4.50
CA GLY A 235 1.24 17.62 3.26
C GLY A 235 2.62 16.98 3.49
N GLU A 236 3.29 17.36 4.58
CA GLU A 236 4.57 16.78 4.96
C GLU A 236 4.43 15.30 5.33
N HIS A 237 3.43 14.95 6.12
CA HIS A 237 3.10 13.56 6.45
C HIS A 237 2.83 12.73 5.19
N PHE A 238 2.07 13.29 4.24
CA PHE A 238 1.79 12.64 2.96
C PHE A 238 3.07 12.39 2.17
N PHE A 239 3.93 13.40 2.04
CA PHE A 239 5.20 13.30 1.32
C PHE A 239 6.09 12.21 1.92
N ARG A 240 6.31 12.22 3.24
CA ARG A 240 7.15 11.24 3.95
C ARG A 240 6.58 9.82 3.83
N SER A 241 5.28 9.65 4.01
CA SER A 241 4.63 8.35 3.82
C SER A 241 4.78 7.84 2.39
N THR A 242 4.65 8.73 1.39
CA THR A 242 4.84 8.38 -0.03
C THR A 242 6.27 7.94 -0.32
N LEU A 243 7.27 8.62 0.24
CA LEU A 243 8.68 8.24 0.08
C LEU A 243 8.94 6.83 0.63
N VAL A 244 8.52 6.57 1.87
CA VAL A 244 8.72 5.26 2.50
C VAL A 244 7.99 4.16 1.72
N GLN A 245 6.74 4.39 1.34
CA GLN A 245 6.00 3.44 0.52
C GLN A 245 6.72 3.14 -0.80
N THR A 246 7.22 4.17 -1.49
CA THR A 246 7.92 4.00 -2.77
C THR A 246 9.16 3.11 -2.61
N ILE A 247 9.93 3.29 -1.54
CA ILE A 247 11.09 2.45 -1.24
C ILE A 247 10.66 1.00 -1.01
N PHE A 248 9.70 0.76 -0.12
CA PHE A 248 9.32 -0.61 0.25
C PHE A 248 8.59 -1.35 -0.87
N TYR A 249 7.72 -0.67 -1.62
CA TYR A 249 7.09 -1.27 -2.80
C TYR A 249 8.11 -1.50 -3.92
N GLY A 250 9.08 -0.59 -4.08
CA GLY A 250 10.19 -0.78 -5.01
C GLY A 250 11.01 -2.03 -4.69
N VAL A 251 11.44 -2.19 -3.44
CA VAL A 251 12.20 -3.36 -2.96
C VAL A 251 11.39 -4.64 -3.12
N PHE A 252 10.12 -4.64 -2.71
CA PHE A 252 9.26 -5.83 -2.87
C PHE A 252 9.04 -6.20 -4.33
N SER A 253 8.73 -5.23 -5.19
CA SER A 253 8.54 -5.46 -6.62
C SER A 253 9.81 -5.98 -7.29
N ALA A 254 10.96 -5.41 -6.92
CA ALA A 254 12.25 -5.89 -7.40
C ALA A 254 12.53 -7.33 -6.97
N TRP A 255 12.20 -7.69 -5.72
CA TRP A 255 12.33 -9.06 -5.20
C TRP A 255 11.44 -10.05 -5.96
N VAL A 256 10.19 -9.68 -6.26
CA VAL A 256 9.26 -10.51 -7.06
C VAL A 256 9.81 -10.70 -8.47
N LEU A 257 10.26 -9.62 -9.13
CA LEU A 257 10.81 -9.67 -10.49
C LEU A 257 12.14 -10.42 -10.53
N TRP A 258 13.00 -10.24 -9.53
CA TRP A 258 14.24 -11.01 -9.38
C TRP A 258 13.95 -12.51 -9.31
N HIS A 259 12.98 -12.93 -8.49
CA HIS A 259 12.58 -14.34 -8.41
C HIS A 259 12.07 -14.87 -9.76
N LYS A 260 11.23 -14.11 -10.46
CA LYS A 260 10.66 -14.52 -11.76
C LYS A 260 11.66 -14.66 -12.88
N LYS A 261 12.71 -13.84 -12.89
CA LYS A 261 13.81 -13.97 -13.85
C LYS A 261 14.66 -15.23 -13.64
N HIS A 262 14.71 -15.68 -12.42
CA HIS A 262 15.59 -16.75 -11.98
C HIS A 262 14.79 -17.97 -11.53
N LEU A 263 13.86 -18.48 -12.36
CA LEU A 263 13.03 -19.66 -12.06
C LEU A 263 13.85 -20.91 -11.71
N HIS A 264 15.14 -20.96 -12.11
CA HIS A 264 16.10 -22.01 -11.78
C HIS A 264 17.12 -21.56 -10.73
N LEU A 265 16.73 -20.63 -9.84
CA LEU A 265 17.58 -20.17 -8.75
C LEU A 265 18.13 -21.34 -7.94
N ASN A 266 19.43 -21.31 -7.72
CA ASN A 266 20.03 -22.10 -6.67
C ASN A 266 19.38 -21.67 -5.33
N PRO A 267 19.04 -22.61 -4.43
CA PRO A 267 18.57 -22.26 -3.08
C PRO A 267 19.47 -21.29 -2.31
N LYS A 268 20.73 -21.17 -2.73
CA LYS A 268 21.73 -20.25 -2.15
C LYS A 268 21.66 -18.83 -2.72
N ASP A 269 21.00 -18.60 -3.85
CA ASP A 269 20.93 -17.26 -4.43
C ASP A 269 20.13 -16.32 -3.53
N ARG A 270 20.63 -15.12 -3.35
CA ARG A 270 20.08 -14.09 -2.46
C ARG A 270 19.72 -12.85 -3.24
N PHE A 271 18.64 -12.22 -2.81
CA PHE A 271 18.23 -10.89 -3.26
C PHE A 271 18.99 -9.83 -2.47
N HIS A 272 19.46 -8.79 -3.16
CA HIS A 272 20.12 -7.64 -2.56
C HIS A 272 19.34 -6.36 -2.87
N TRP A 273 18.87 -5.65 -1.85
CA TRP A 273 18.08 -4.45 -2.06
C TRP A 273 18.86 -3.33 -2.78
N ARG A 274 20.17 -3.30 -2.65
CA ARG A 274 21.04 -2.34 -3.36
C ARG A 274 21.03 -2.55 -4.87
N GLU A 275 20.69 -3.74 -5.31
CA GLU A 275 20.54 -4.12 -6.72
C GLU A 275 19.10 -4.02 -7.21
N ALA A 276 18.16 -3.61 -6.34
CA ALA A 276 16.75 -3.57 -6.66
C ALA A 276 16.42 -2.74 -7.91
N ALA A 277 17.14 -1.63 -8.11
CA ALA A 277 16.97 -0.77 -9.30
C ALA A 277 17.20 -1.53 -10.62
N TRP A 278 18.06 -2.53 -10.64
CA TRP A 278 18.36 -3.33 -11.86
C TRP A 278 17.21 -4.26 -12.26
N HIS A 279 16.34 -4.59 -11.30
CA HIS A 279 15.17 -5.44 -11.54
C HIS A 279 13.93 -4.63 -11.90
N LEU A 280 13.93 -3.31 -11.68
CA LEU A 280 12.83 -2.41 -12.00
C LEU A 280 12.93 -1.94 -13.45
N HIS A 281 11.95 -2.34 -14.27
CA HIS A 281 12.03 -2.11 -15.74
C HIS A 281 11.42 -0.79 -16.19
N VAL A 282 10.63 -0.12 -15.36
CA VAL A 282 10.00 1.16 -15.70
C VAL A 282 10.97 2.29 -15.39
N PRO A 283 11.40 3.10 -16.38
CA PRO A 283 12.43 4.12 -16.21
C PRO A 283 12.14 5.09 -15.05
N MET A 284 10.88 5.55 -14.96
CA MET A 284 10.46 6.43 -13.87
C MET A 284 10.55 5.79 -12.49
N ILE A 285 10.18 4.51 -12.35
CA ILE A 285 10.25 3.78 -11.09
C ILE A 285 11.72 3.58 -10.69
N LYS A 286 12.53 3.17 -11.67
CA LYS A 286 13.97 2.99 -11.50
C LYS A 286 14.63 4.29 -11.04
N ALA A 287 14.38 5.40 -11.73
CA ALA A 287 14.94 6.70 -11.40
C ALA A 287 14.51 7.19 -10.00
N LEU A 288 13.22 7.06 -9.66
CA LEU A 288 12.73 7.38 -8.31
C LEU A 288 13.43 6.53 -7.26
N PHE A 289 13.52 5.22 -7.47
CA PHE A 289 14.16 4.32 -6.53
C PHE A 289 15.65 4.64 -6.39
N GLU A 290 16.39 4.84 -7.48
CA GLU A 290 17.81 5.22 -7.47
C GLU A 290 18.03 6.54 -6.72
N GLN A 291 17.18 7.55 -6.93
CA GLN A 291 17.28 8.81 -6.20
C GLN A 291 17.00 8.67 -4.70
N LEU A 292 16.12 7.76 -4.31
CA LEU A 292 15.78 7.51 -2.91
C LEU A 292 16.78 6.58 -2.23
N SER A 293 17.34 5.58 -2.94
CA SER A 293 18.17 4.51 -2.38
C SER A 293 19.66 4.85 -2.33
N LEU A 294 20.08 6.07 -2.68
CA LEU A 294 21.48 6.49 -2.55
C LEU A 294 21.93 6.41 -1.08
N PRO A 295 23.00 5.67 -0.77
CA PRO A 295 23.51 5.54 0.60
C PRO A 295 23.74 6.89 1.28
N SER A 296 24.28 7.87 0.57
CA SER A 296 24.50 9.23 1.06
C SER A 296 23.23 9.95 1.53
N LYS A 297 22.05 9.53 1.05
CA LYS A 297 20.75 10.05 1.49
C LYS A 297 20.14 9.21 2.58
N LEU A 298 20.32 7.88 2.53
CA LEU A 298 19.69 6.94 3.45
C LEU A 298 20.46 6.81 4.79
N GLU A 299 21.80 6.87 4.77
CA GLU A 299 22.62 6.73 5.97
C GLU A 299 22.31 7.80 7.03
N PRO A 300 22.23 9.10 6.70
CA PRO A 300 21.90 10.13 7.69
C PRO A 300 20.50 9.97 8.30
N LEU A 301 19.61 9.23 7.62
CA LEU A 301 18.25 8.95 8.07
C LEU A 301 18.14 7.60 8.81
N GLY A 302 19.23 6.85 8.90
CA GLY A 302 19.24 5.49 9.47
C GLY A 302 18.41 4.47 8.70
N LEU A 303 18.13 4.73 7.41
CA LEU A 303 17.27 3.86 6.60
C LEU A 303 18.00 2.67 6.01
N VAL A 304 19.32 2.75 5.84
CA VAL A 304 20.15 1.63 5.34
C VAL A 304 19.97 0.40 6.21
N GLU A 305 20.06 0.56 7.52
CA GLU A 305 19.87 -0.53 8.48
C GLU A 305 18.49 -1.21 8.34
N VAL A 306 17.44 -0.41 8.16
CA VAL A 306 16.07 -0.93 8.00
C VAL A 306 15.92 -1.70 6.70
N LEU A 307 16.59 -1.27 5.63
CA LEU A 307 16.60 -1.97 4.35
C LEU A 307 17.41 -3.26 4.41
N ASP A 308 18.52 -3.30 5.15
CA ASP A 308 19.28 -4.52 5.40
C ASP A 308 18.44 -5.55 6.19
N TRP A 309 17.66 -5.12 7.18
CA TRP A 309 16.69 -6.00 7.86
C TRP A 309 15.58 -6.48 6.92
N THR A 310 15.10 -5.61 6.04
CA THR A 310 14.10 -5.95 5.02
C THR A 310 14.63 -7.01 4.06
N GLU A 311 15.85 -6.87 3.58
CA GLU A 311 16.55 -7.85 2.75
C GLU A 311 16.66 -9.22 3.46
N THR A 312 17.10 -9.19 4.71
CA THR A 312 17.21 -10.40 5.53
C THR A 312 15.85 -11.10 5.66
N CYS A 313 14.77 -10.33 5.86
CA CYS A 313 13.41 -10.84 5.93
C CYS A 313 12.99 -11.49 4.60
N LEU A 314 13.19 -10.81 3.47
CA LEU A 314 12.84 -11.31 2.13
C LEU A 314 13.62 -12.58 1.77
N ASN A 315 14.90 -12.65 2.12
CA ASN A 315 15.75 -13.83 1.88
C ASN A 315 15.38 -15.02 2.75
N ARG A 316 14.61 -14.83 3.83
CA ARG A 316 14.08 -15.89 4.69
C ARG A 316 12.74 -16.47 4.20
N VAL A 317 12.07 -15.82 3.26
CA VAL A 317 10.78 -16.27 2.73
C VAL A 317 10.94 -17.63 2.05
N SER A 318 10.05 -18.59 2.40
CA SER A 318 9.91 -19.83 1.62
C SER A 318 9.34 -19.49 0.25
N ARG A 319 10.23 -19.29 -0.74
CA ARG A 319 9.84 -18.84 -2.08
C ARG A 319 8.81 -19.76 -2.73
N ALA A 320 8.99 -21.07 -2.63
CA ALA A 320 8.07 -22.04 -3.23
C ALA A 320 6.65 -21.91 -2.64
N ASP A 321 6.54 -21.85 -1.32
CA ASP A 321 5.24 -21.71 -0.64
C ASP A 321 4.64 -20.32 -0.89
N PHE A 322 5.44 -19.25 -0.79
CA PHE A 322 4.99 -17.90 -1.05
C PHE A 322 4.40 -17.76 -2.46
N PHE A 323 5.13 -18.16 -3.50
CA PHE A 323 4.70 -18.01 -4.88
C PHE A 323 3.60 -18.98 -5.28
N SER A 324 3.41 -20.10 -4.56
CA SER A 324 2.23 -20.95 -4.74
C SER A 324 0.93 -20.29 -4.27
N HIS A 325 1.00 -19.38 -3.30
CA HIS A 325 -0.12 -18.60 -2.78
C HIS A 325 -0.19 -17.18 -3.35
N PHE A 326 0.87 -16.72 -4.02
CA PHE A 326 0.94 -15.43 -4.65
C PHE A 326 0.40 -15.53 -6.08
N GLU A 327 -0.92 -15.70 -6.19
CA GLU A 327 -1.59 -15.61 -7.48
C GLU A 327 -1.49 -14.17 -7.99
N GLU A 328 -0.90 -14.02 -9.14
CA GLU A 328 -0.52 -12.74 -9.73
C GLU A 328 -1.72 -11.81 -9.99
N GLY A 329 -2.89 -12.38 -10.24
CA GLY A 329 -4.14 -11.64 -10.37
C GLY A 329 -4.70 -11.09 -9.06
N HIS A 330 -4.18 -11.54 -7.92
CA HIS A 330 -4.63 -11.14 -6.57
C HIS A 330 -3.48 -10.57 -5.71
N ALA A 331 -2.34 -10.25 -6.32
CA ALA A 331 -1.17 -9.71 -5.62
C ALA A 331 -1.50 -8.48 -4.76
N VAL A 332 -2.44 -7.66 -5.22
CA VAL A 332 -2.95 -6.49 -4.48
C VAL A 332 -3.66 -6.91 -3.21
N GLN A 333 -4.57 -7.86 -3.29
CA GLN A 333 -5.37 -8.30 -2.16
C GLN A 333 -4.53 -9.01 -1.09
N TYR A 334 -3.50 -9.75 -1.51
CA TYR A 334 -2.68 -10.55 -0.60
C TYR A 334 -1.48 -9.82 -0.03
N PHE A 335 -0.99 -8.78 -0.69
CA PHE A 335 0.19 -8.05 -0.22
C PHE A 335 -0.06 -6.56 -0.04
N TYR A 336 -0.51 -5.84 -1.08
CA TYR A 336 -0.52 -4.37 -1.05
C TYR A 336 -1.54 -3.78 -0.10
N GLU A 337 -2.75 -4.34 -0.06
CA GLU A 337 -3.77 -3.88 0.86
C GLU A 337 -3.41 -4.18 2.31
N PRO A 338 -2.99 -5.42 2.67
CA PRO A 338 -2.47 -5.72 4.00
C PRO A 338 -1.28 -4.85 4.41
N PHE A 339 -0.37 -4.56 3.49
CA PHE A 339 0.76 -3.66 3.76
C PHE A 339 0.27 -2.23 4.08
N LEU A 340 -0.54 -1.63 3.22
CA LEU A 340 -1.01 -0.26 3.40
C LEU A 340 -1.85 -0.10 4.67
N GLU A 341 -2.71 -1.07 4.95
CA GLU A 341 -3.52 -1.11 6.17
C GLU A 341 -2.65 -1.19 7.43
N ALA A 342 -1.59 -2.00 7.39
CA ALA A 342 -0.66 -2.13 8.50
C ALA A 342 0.30 -0.95 8.62
N PHE A 343 0.71 -0.33 7.49
CA PHE A 343 1.69 0.74 7.46
C PHE A 343 1.13 2.08 7.92
N ASP A 344 0.08 2.59 7.28
CA ASP A 344 -0.49 3.92 7.56
C ASP A 344 -2.01 3.94 7.37
N PRO A 345 -2.77 3.46 8.38
CA PRO A 345 -4.24 3.44 8.31
C PRO A 345 -4.86 4.85 8.18
N LYS A 346 -4.19 5.88 8.75
CA LYS A 346 -4.65 7.27 8.66
C LYS A 346 -4.56 7.78 7.23
N LEU A 347 -3.41 7.57 6.60
CA LEU A 347 -3.18 7.98 5.22
C LEU A 347 -4.16 7.27 4.27
N ARG A 348 -4.36 5.95 4.42
CA ARG A 348 -5.34 5.19 3.65
C ARG A 348 -6.73 5.84 3.70
N LYS A 349 -7.18 6.20 4.90
CA LYS A 349 -8.47 6.86 5.11
C LYS A 349 -8.51 8.26 4.51
N ASP A 350 -7.44 9.04 4.68
CA ASP A 350 -7.34 10.42 4.21
C ASP A 350 -7.30 10.49 2.68
N LEU A 351 -6.65 9.56 2.03
CA LEU A 351 -6.62 9.43 0.58
C LEU A 351 -7.96 8.94 -0.01
N GLY A 352 -8.81 8.34 0.81
CA GLY A 352 -10.02 7.68 0.31
C GLY A 352 -9.71 6.53 -0.66
N VAL A 353 -8.51 5.93 -0.53
CA VAL A 353 -8.08 4.79 -1.35
C VAL A 353 -8.75 3.53 -0.80
N TRP A 354 -9.72 3.06 -1.54
CA TRP A 354 -10.44 1.82 -1.25
C TRP A 354 -10.22 0.85 -2.40
N TYR A 355 -9.70 -0.33 -2.05
CA TYR A 355 -9.59 -1.40 -3.01
C TYR A 355 -11.00 -1.81 -3.48
N THR A 356 -11.19 -1.81 -4.79
CA THR A 356 -12.45 -2.26 -5.37
C THR A 356 -12.50 -3.79 -5.36
N PRO A 357 -13.54 -4.41 -4.77
CA PRO A 357 -13.69 -5.86 -4.79
C PRO A 357 -13.60 -6.43 -6.22
N PRO A 358 -12.94 -7.56 -6.42
CA PRO A 358 -12.77 -8.14 -7.75
C PRO A 358 -14.09 -8.37 -8.49
N GLU A 359 -15.15 -8.72 -7.78
CA GLU A 359 -16.49 -8.95 -8.30
C GLU A 359 -17.08 -7.67 -8.91
N ILE A 360 -16.85 -6.52 -8.26
CA ILE A 360 -17.28 -5.21 -8.76
C ILE A 360 -16.47 -4.81 -9.99
N VAL A 361 -15.14 -5.01 -9.95
CA VAL A 361 -14.27 -4.75 -11.11
C VAL A 361 -14.72 -5.59 -12.32
N HIS A 362 -14.91 -6.88 -12.11
CA HIS A 362 -15.40 -7.80 -13.15
C HIS A 362 -16.76 -7.37 -13.70
N TYR A 363 -17.71 -7.05 -12.80
CA TYR A 363 -19.05 -6.59 -13.19
C TYR A 363 -18.99 -5.32 -14.04
N MET A 364 -18.25 -4.30 -13.61
CA MET A 364 -18.14 -3.02 -14.33
C MET A 364 -17.52 -3.20 -15.72
N VAL A 365 -16.43 -3.98 -15.81
CA VAL A 365 -15.76 -4.26 -17.09
C VAL A 365 -16.66 -5.07 -18.03
N ALA A 366 -17.38 -6.07 -17.51
CA ALA A 366 -18.33 -6.86 -18.30
C ALA A 366 -19.49 -5.99 -18.82
N ARG A 367 -20.02 -5.06 -18.02
CA ARG A 367 -21.07 -4.13 -18.43
C ARG A 367 -20.59 -3.18 -19.53
N VAL A 368 -19.37 -2.64 -19.40
CA VAL A 368 -18.76 -1.80 -20.44
C VAL A 368 -18.60 -2.56 -21.74
N ASP A 369 -18.09 -3.81 -21.68
CA ASP A 369 -17.93 -4.67 -22.87
C ASP A 369 -19.27 -4.96 -23.56
N ALA A 370 -20.32 -5.23 -22.78
CA ALA A 370 -21.67 -5.45 -23.31
C ALA A 370 -22.22 -4.21 -24.02
N VAL A 371 -22.06 -3.03 -23.42
CA VAL A 371 -22.55 -1.76 -23.99
C VAL A 371 -21.77 -1.38 -25.26
N LEU A 372 -20.45 -1.61 -25.32
CA LEU A 372 -19.69 -1.44 -26.55
C LEU A 372 -20.29 -2.23 -27.71
N ARG A 373 -20.71 -3.46 -27.47
CA ARG A 373 -21.33 -4.35 -28.47
C ARG A 373 -22.74 -3.93 -28.84
N GLN A 374 -23.55 -3.58 -27.83
CA GLN A 374 -25.00 -3.39 -28.01
C GLN A 374 -25.38 -1.94 -28.40
N GLU A 375 -24.67 -0.94 -27.89
CA GLU A 375 -25.04 0.48 -28.07
C GLU A 375 -24.12 1.23 -29.03
N LEU A 376 -22.86 0.76 -29.23
CA LEU A 376 -21.88 1.45 -30.06
C LEU A 376 -21.49 0.69 -31.34
N ASP A 377 -22.16 -0.43 -31.65
CA ASP A 377 -21.91 -1.26 -32.83
C ASP A 377 -20.44 -1.73 -32.95
N LEU A 378 -19.86 -2.13 -31.81
CA LEU A 378 -18.50 -2.67 -31.72
C LEU A 378 -18.57 -4.16 -31.34
N PRO A 379 -18.74 -5.09 -32.29
CA PRO A 379 -19.01 -6.51 -32.00
C PRO A 379 -17.90 -7.20 -31.21
N ASP A 380 -16.68 -6.65 -31.25
CA ASP A 380 -15.55 -7.16 -30.49
C ASP A 380 -15.45 -6.59 -29.07
N GLY A 381 -16.32 -5.62 -28.73
CA GLY A 381 -16.32 -4.99 -27.43
C GLY A 381 -14.94 -4.35 -27.12
N LEU A 382 -14.39 -4.63 -25.95
CA LEU A 382 -13.07 -4.16 -25.53
C LEU A 382 -11.92 -4.69 -26.43
N ALA A 383 -12.11 -5.79 -27.16
CA ALA A 383 -11.10 -6.32 -28.06
C ALA A 383 -11.01 -5.57 -29.38
N ASP A 384 -12.00 -4.75 -29.74
CA ASP A 384 -11.97 -3.94 -30.97
C ASP A 384 -10.79 -2.96 -30.91
N PRO A 385 -9.94 -2.91 -31.95
CA PRO A 385 -8.75 -2.04 -31.96
C PRO A 385 -9.05 -0.54 -31.92
N ARG A 386 -10.29 -0.14 -32.20
CA ARG A 386 -10.75 1.26 -32.09
C ARG A 386 -11.11 1.67 -30.65
N VAL A 387 -11.15 0.72 -29.73
CA VAL A 387 -11.50 0.98 -28.33
C VAL A 387 -10.27 1.33 -27.54
N TYR A 388 -10.19 2.59 -27.11
CA TYR A 388 -9.19 3.12 -26.20
C TYR A 388 -9.81 3.29 -24.82
N VAL A 389 -9.15 2.74 -23.81
CA VAL A 389 -9.62 2.68 -22.42
C VAL A 389 -8.71 3.51 -21.53
N LEU A 390 -9.29 4.30 -20.63
CA LEU A 390 -8.58 5.03 -19.59
C LEU A 390 -9.19 4.75 -18.23
N ASP A 391 -8.36 4.31 -17.29
CA ASP A 391 -8.65 4.41 -15.87
C ASP A 391 -7.89 5.63 -15.31
N PRO A 392 -8.59 6.75 -15.01
CA PRO A 392 -7.92 7.99 -14.61
C PRO A 392 -7.44 7.99 -13.14
N CYS A 393 -7.68 6.92 -12.40
CA CYS A 393 -7.30 6.73 -11.00
C CYS A 393 -7.01 5.26 -10.73
N CYS A 394 -6.12 4.69 -11.54
CA CYS A 394 -5.99 3.24 -11.68
C CYS A 394 -5.49 2.52 -10.40
N GLY A 395 -4.99 3.27 -9.42
CA GLY A 395 -4.46 2.68 -8.20
C GLY A 395 -3.42 1.63 -8.53
N THR A 396 -3.67 0.43 -8.06
CA THR A 396 -2.81 -0.73 -8.31
C THR A 396 -3.06 -1.46 -9.64
N GLY A 397 -3.97 -0.95 -10.49
CA GLY A 397 -4.20 -1.46 -11.84
C GLY A 397 -5.26 -2.56 -11.98
N ALA A 398 -6.12 -2.76 -10.97
CA ALA A 398 -7.12 -3.84 -10.99
C ALA A 398 -8.04 -3.80 -12.22
N TYR A 399 -8.56 -2.62 -12.57
CA TYR A 399 -9.39 -2.45 -13.77
C TYR A 399 -8.61 -2.68 -15.06
N LEU A 400 -7.34 -2.24 -15.12
CA LEU A 400 -6.49 -2.44 -16.30
C LEU A 400 -6.27 -3.93 -16.57
N VAL A 401 -5.94 -4.70 -15.54
CA VAL A 401 -5.75 -6.15 -15.66
C VAL A 401 -7.05 -6.84 -16.07
N GLU A 402 -8.20 -6.45 -15.51
CA GLU A 402 -9.49 -7.04 -15.87
C GLU A 402 -9.90 -6.71 -17.31
N VAL A 403 -9.66 -5.48 -17.78
CA VAL A 403 -9.85 -5.10 -19.18
C VAL A 403 -9.01 -5.98 -20.10
N LEU A 404 -7.72 -6.19 -19.79
CA LEU A 404 -6.83 -7.05 -20.56
C LEU A 404 -7.25 -8.51 -20.51
N ARG A 405 -7.73 -9.00 -19.36
CA ARG A 405 -8.29 -10.36 -19.19
C ARG A 405 -9.53 -10.54 -20.08
N ARG A 406 -10.46 -9.59 -20.06
CA ARG A 406 -11.66 -9.62 -20.89
C ARG A 406 -11.34 -9.59 -22.39
N LEU A 407 -10.37 -8.77 -22.77
CA LEU A 407 -9.85 -8.69 -24.13
C LEU A 407 -9.27 -10.03 -24.57
N HIS A 408 -8.42 -10.64 -23.74
CA HIS A 408 -7.86 -11.98 -24.00
C HIS A 408 -8.94 -13.02 -24.18
N ALA A 409 -9.93 -13.10 -23.28
CA ALA A 409 -11.04 -14.03 -23.37
C ALA A 409 -11.83 -13.88 -24.69
N THR A 410 -12.08 -12.64 -25.14
CA THR A 410 -12.75 -12.36 -26.41
C THR A 410 -11.93 -12.86 -27.62
N LEU A 411 -10.61 -12.64 -27.61
CA LEU A 411 -9.72 -13.10 -28.67
C LEU A 411 -9.63 -14.63 -28.71
N GLN A 412 -9.57 -15.28 -27.53
CA GLN A 412 -9.58 -16.74 -27.43
C GLN A 412 -10.88 -17.35 -27.96
N ALA A 413 -12.03 -16.78 -27.63
CA ALA A 413 -13.34 -17.27 -28.10
C ALA A 413 -13.52 -17.18 -29.64
N ARG A 414 -12.74 -16.34 -30.32
CA ARG A 414 -12.80 -16.13 -31.77
C ARG A 414 -11.91 -17.04 -32.60
N GLY A 415 -11.22 -17.98 -32.01
CA GLY A 415 -10.44 -18.95 -32.78
C GLY A 415 -9.07 -19.27 -32.18
N GLY A 416 -8.73 -18.69 -31.00
CA GLY A 416 -7.56 -19.09 -30.22
C GLY A 416 -6.27 -19.03 -31.01
N ASP A 417 -6.03 -17.95 -31.78
CA ASP A 417 -4.80 -17.84 -32.55
C ASP A 417 -3.62 -17.62 -31.59
N GLY A 418 -2.45 -18.19 -31.91
CA GLY A 418 -1.23 -18.05 -31.13
C GLY A 418 -0.76 -16.59 -30.97
N LEU A 419 -1.45 -15.62 -31.60
CA LEU A 419 -1.21 -14.18 -31.51
C LEU A 419 -2.10 -13.49 -30.48
N ALA A 420 -3.04 -14.19 -29.83
CA ALA A 420 -3.95 -13.56 -28.86
C ALA A 420 -3.17 -12.86 -27.73
N ALA A 421 -2.18 -13.53 -27.15
CA ALA A 421 -1.31 -12.96 -26.11
C ALA A 421 -0.54 -11.71 -26.61
N HIS A 422 -0.04 -11.76 -27.84
CA HIS A 422 0.66 -10.61 -28.44
C HIS A 422 -0.30 -9.43 -28.69
N LYS A 423 -1.52 -9.67 -29.17
CA LYS A 423 -2.54 -8.62 -29.33
C LYS A 423 -2.93 -7.97 -27.99
N VAL A 424 -3.03 -8.77 -26.92
CA VAL A 424 -3.25 -8.26 -25.55
C VAL A 424 -2.08 -7.37 -25.13
N LYS A 425 -0.84 -7.80 -25.36
CA LYS A 425 0.34 -6.99 -25.07
C LYS A 425 0.31 -5.67 -25.84
N LEU A 426 0.04 -5.67 -27.14
CA LEU A 426 -0.09 -4.45 -27.92
C LEU A 426 -1.18 -3.51 -27.37
N ALA A 427 -2.30 -4.07 -26.89
CA ALA A 427 -3.34 -3.30 -26.23
C ALA A 427 -2.83 -2.63 -24.93
N ALA A 428 -2.10 -3.37 -24.10
CA ALA A 428 -1.52 -2.86 -22.87
C ALA A 428 -0.47 -1.74 -23.11
N LEU A 429 0.21 -1.77 -24.26
CA LEU A 429 1.21 -0.77 -24.63
C LEU A 429 0.58 0.50 -25.22
N SER A 430 -0.57 0.42 -25.94
CA SER A 430 -0.98 1.48 -26.86
C SER A 430 -2.42 1.95 -26.72
N ARG A 431 -3.32 1.27 -26.00
CA ARG A 431 -4.74 1.63 -25.94
C ARG A 431 -5.48 1.31 -24.62
N VAL A 432 -4.81 0.70 -23.65
CA VAL A 432 -5.32 0.53 -22.28
C VAL A 432 -4.42 1.35 -21.36
N PHE A 433 -4.97 2.45 -20.84
CA PHE A 433 -4.21 3.46 -20.13
C PHE A 433 -4.66 3.56 -18.68
N GLY A 434 -3.71 3.82 -17.78
CA GLY A 434 -3.93 4.11 -16.38
C GLY A 434 -3.19 5.36 -15.95
N PHE A 435 -3.85 6.23 -15.17
CA PHE A 435 -3.21 7.36 -14.51
C PHE A 435 -3.22 7.15 -13.01
N GLU A 436 -2.09 7.41 -12.38
CA GLU A 436 -1.94 7.35 -10.93
C GLU A 436 -1.10 8.53 -10.45
N ILE A 437 -1.51 9.13 -9.33
CA ILE A 437 -0.82 10.28 -8.75
C ILE A 437 0.23 9.85 -7.71
N MET A 438 0.08 8.66 -7.15
CA MET A 438 0.96 8.14 -6.11
C MET A 438 1.99 7.18 -6.70
N PRO A 439 3.30 7.38 -6.41
CA PRO A 439 4.34 6.48 -6.92
C PRO A 439 4.17 5.02 -6.51
N ALA A 440 3.72 4.75 -5.28
CA ALA A 440 3.61 3.38 -4.76
C ALA A 440 2.56 2.54 -5.51
N PRO A 441 1.26 2.92 -5.63
CA PRO A 441 0.30 2.20 -6.45
C PRO A 441 0.71 2.13 -7.93
N PHE A 442 1.35 3.17 -8.47
CA PHE A 442 1.89 3.18 -9.82
C PHE A 442 2.89 2.04 -10.07
N VAL A 443 3.84 1.82 -9.14
CA VAL A 443 4.78 0.68 -9.19
C VAL A 443 4.02 -0.63 -9.25
N VAL A 444 2.99 -0.76 -8.44
CA VAL A 444 2.17 -1.97 -8.35
C VAL A 444 1.38 -2.22 -9.62
N ALA A 445 0.79 -1.19 -10.20
CA ALA A 445 0.04 -1.31 -11.45
C ALA A 445 0.93 -1.84 -12.58
N HIS A 446 2.15 -1.32 -12.69
CA HIS A 446 3.13 -1.84 -13.64
C HIS A 446 3.50 -3.29 -13.38
N LEU A 447 3.74 -3.65 -12.12
CA LEU A 447 4.05 -5.03 -11.75
C LEU A 447 2.91 -5.98 -12.13
N GLN A 448 1.65 -5.63 -11.80
CA GLN A 448 0.49 -6.48 -12.11
C GLN A 448 0.27 -6.68 -13.61
N VAL A 449 0.32 -5.59 -14.38
CA VAL A 449 0.17 -5.68 -15.84
C VAL A 449 1.33 -6.48 -16.44
N GLY A 450 2.57 -6.26 -15.98
CA GLY A 450 3.75 -7.00 -16.43
C GLY A 450 3.65 -8.50 -16.15
N LEU A 451 3.28 -8.87 -14.92
CA LEU A 451 3.07 -10.27 -14.51
C LEU A 451 1.94 -10.93 -15.31
N PHE A 452 0.83 -10.23 -15.52
CA PHE A 452 -0.28 -10.73 -16.32
C PHE A 452 0.16 -11.06 -17.75
N LEU A 453 0.90 -10.16 -18.41
CA LEU A 453 1.43 -10.38 -19.75
C LEU A 453 2.46 -11.52 -19.81
N GLN A 454 3.31 -11.62 -18.79
CA GLN A 454 4.27 -12.73 -18.66
C GLN A 454 3.57 -14.08 -18.59
N ASN A 455 2.49 -14.18 -17.81
CA ASN A 455 1.69 -15.40 -17.67
C ASN A 455 0.98 -15.80 -18.96
N LEU A 456 0.63 -14.82 -19.78
CA LEU A 456 0.11 -15.09 -21.13
C LEU A 456 1.20 -15.55 -22.12
N GLY A 457 2.46 -15.57 -21.73
CA GLY A 457 3.59 -15.89 -22.62
C GLY A 457 4.01 -14.71 -23.51
N ALA A 458 3.59 -13.49 -23.22
CA ALA A 458 3.94 -12.27 -23.97
C ALA A 458 4.56 -11.19 -23.05
N PRO A 459 5.69 -11.47 -22.39
CA PRO A 459 6.30 -10.52 -21.45
C PRO A 459 6.69 -9.22 -22.16
N LEU A 460 6.74 -8.13 -21.37
CA LEU A 460 7.30 -6.86 -21.83
C LEU A 460 8.80 -7.04 -22.13
N ALA A 461 9.25 -6.50 -23.25
CA ALA A 461 10.65 -6.58 -23.61
C ALA A 461 11.49 -5.63 -22.73
N GLU A 462 12.60 -6.17 -22.23
CA GLU A 462 13.57 -5.40 -21.45
C GLU A 462 14.34 -4.42 -22.34
N GLU A 463 14.83 -3.36 -21.71
CA GLU A 463 15.73 -2.42 -22.36
C GLU A 463 17.08 -3.07 -22.62
N THR A 464 17.60 -2.84 -23.82
CA THR A 464 18.94 -3.23 -24.23
C THR A 464 19.64 -2.05 -24.89
N PRO A 465 20.97 -2.05 -25.05
CA PRO A 465 21.66 -0.98 -25.77
C PRO A 465 21.15 -0.72 -27.20
N ALA A 466 20.51 -1.72 -27.81
CA ALA A 466 19.99 -1.64 -29.18
C ALA A 466 18.47 -1.37 -29.25
N ARG A 467 17.74 -1.46 -28.13
CA ARG A 467 16.27 -1.36 -28.14
C ARG A 467 15.75 -0.76 -26.83
N LYS A 468 14.91 0.27 -26.93
CA LYS A 468 14.17 0.81 -25.79
C LYS A 468 13.24 -0.27 -25.21
N GLY A 469 13.20 -0.38 -23.89
CA GLY A 469 12.30 -1.30 -23.19
C GLY A 469 10.82 -1.00 -23.48
N GLU A 470 9.98 -2.04 -23.42
CA GLU A 470 8.53 -1.88 -23.51
C GLU A 470 7.96 -1.58 -22.14
N ARG A 471 6.95 -0.71 -22.09
CA ARG A 471 6.21 -0.39 -20.86
C ARG A 471 4.70 -0.43 -21.08
N ALA A 472 3.96 -0.84 -20.07
CA ALA A 472 2.51 -0.72 -20.08
C ALA A 472 2.07 0.75 -20.11
N GLY A 473 0.87 1.01 -20.61
CA GLY A 473 0.28 2.37 -20.73
C GLY A 473 -0.16 2.97 -19.39
N VAL A 474 0.64 2.80 -18.33
CA VAL A 474 0.37 3.36 -16.99
C VAL A 474 1.33 4.53 -16.77
N TYR A 475 0.81 5.65 -16.25
CA TYR A 475 1.56 6.90 -16.12
C TYR A 475 1.40 7.50 -14.73
N LEU A 476 2.52 7.96 -14.16
CA LEU A 476 2.53 8.74 -12.93
C LEU A 476 2.18 10.18 -13.26
N THR A 477 0.94 10.58 -13.02
CA THR A 477 0.43 11.90 -13.41
C THR A 477 -0.81 12.28 -12.62
N ASN A 478 -1.04 13.57 -12.45
CA ASN A 478 -2.34 14.06 -12.01
C ASN A 478 -3.35 13.97 -13.15
N ALA A 479 -4.33 13.07 -13.03
CA ALA A 479 -5.35 12.87 -14.05
C ALA A 479 -6.23 14.09 -14.31
N LEU A 480 -6.38 14.97 -13.31
CA LEU A 480 -7.30 16.11 -13.36
C LEU A 480 -6.71 17.35 -14.07
N THR A 481 -5.42 17.32 -14.43
CA THR A 481 -4.70 18.44 -15.05
C THR A 481 -4.01 18.03 -16.35
N GLY A 482 -3.46 19.00 -17.09
CA GLY A 482 -2.64 18.75 -18.29
C GLY A 482 -3.41 18.34 -19.56
N TRP A 483 -4.71 18.52 -19.60
CA TRP A 483 -5.55 18.23 -20.77
C TRP A 483 -5.53 19.33 -21.82
N GLU A 484 -5.25 20.57 -21.43
CA GLU A 484 -5.16 21.70 -22.31
C GLU A 484 -3.73 21.86 -22.84
N PRO A 485 -3.57 22.38 -24.06
CA PRO A 485 -2.24 22.77 -24.56
C PRO A 485 -1.57 23.77 -23.60
N PRO A 486 -0.26 23.69 -23.40
CA PRO A 486 0.45 24.62 -22.52
C PRO A 486 0.33 26.06 -23.13
N THR A 487 0.07 27.04 -22.26
CA THR A 487 -0.03 28.46 -22.64
C THR A 487 1.32 29.15 -22.80
N GLY A 488 2.43 28.43 -22.62
CA GLY A 488 3.80 28.95 -22.72
C GLY A 488 4.83 27.82 -22.89
N PRO A 489 6.13 28.14 -22.91
CA PRO A 489 7.18 27.15 -23.00
C PRO A 489 7.11 26.19 -21.80
N LYS A 490 7.17 24.90 -22.10
CA LYS A 490 7.20 23.87 -21.04
C LYS A 490 8.47 24.04 -20.21
N LYS A 491 8.32 24.08 -18.89
CA LYS A 491 9.45 23.97 -17.98
C LYS A 491 10.12 22.61 -18.16
N GLN A 492 11.42 22.60 -18.34
CA GLN A 492 12.21 21.37 -18.26
C GLN A 492 12.27 20.89 -16.80
N LEU A 493 11.97 19.61 -16.60
CA LEU A 493 12.13 18.97 -15.31
C LEU A 493 13.59 18.60 -15.09
N LEU A 494 14.00 18.57 -13.82
CA LEU A 494 15.39 18.24 -13.45
C LEU A 494 15.76 16.80 -13.82
N PHE A 495 14.78 15.87 -13.74
CA PHE A 495 14.99 14.47 -14.06
C PHE A 495 14.40 14.14 -15.43
N PRO A 496 15.22 13.68 -16.41
CA PRO A 496 14.76 13.34 -17.76
C PRO A 496 13.61 12.31 -17.77
N GLU A 497 13.66 11.33 -16.88
CA GLU A 497 12.65 10.27 -16.76
C GLU A 497 11.29 10.83 -16.32
N MET A 498 11.28 11.85 -15.44
CA MET A 498 10.05 12.56 -15.05
C MET A 498 9.52 13.41 -16.22
N GLN A 499 10.41 13.98 -17.01
CA GLN A 499 10.03 14.72 -18.20
C GLN A 499 9.37 13.79 -19.23
N GLU A 500 10.00 12.65 -19.54
CA GLU A 500 9.44 11.64 -20.44
C GLU A 500 8.08 11.13 -19.93
N GLU A 501 7.96 10.87 -18.63
CA GLU A 501 6.72 10.43 -18.00
C GLU A 501 5.59 11.44 -18.19
N ARG A 502 5.85 12.72 -17.89
CA ARG A 502 4.90 13.81 -18.07
C ARG A 502 4.48 13.95 -19.52
N ASP A 503 5.44 13.96 -20.46
CA ASP A 503 5.17 14.15 -21.86
C ASP A 503 4.36 13.00 -22.46
N ALA A 504 4.65 11.76 -22.07
CA ALA A 504 3.89 10.58 -22.47
C ALA A 504 2.45 10.59 -21.89
N ALA A 505 2.28 10.99 -20.62
CA ALA A 505 0.96 11.16 -20.04
C ALA A 505 0.13 12.25 -20.75
N GLU A 506 0.76 13.37 -21.09
CA GLU A 506 0.12 14.46 -21.84
C GLU A 506 -0.28 14.06 -23.26
N GLU A 507 0.53 13.23 -23.95
CA GLU A 507 0.16 12.64 -25.23
C GLU A 507 -1.14 11.83 -25.11
N VAL A 508 -1.25 10.96 -24.09
CA VAL A 508 -2.48 10.19 -23.86
C VAL A 508 -3.67 11.11 -23.60
N LYS A 509 -3.48 12.16 -22.79
CA LYS A 509 -4.55 13.11 -22.45
C LYS A 509 -5.05 13.88 -23.67
N ARG A 510 -4.17 14.25 -24.59
CA ARG A 510 -4.51 15.16 -25.71
C ARG A 510 -4.82 14.43 -27.01
N ASP A 511 -4.04 13.40 -27.32
CA ASP A 511 -3.98 12.86 -28.68
C ASP A 511 -4.67 11.50 -28.83
N LYS A 512 -4.82 10.71 -27.74
CA LYS A 512 -5.47 9.41 -27.85
C LYS A 512 -7.00 9.53 -27.86
N PRO A 513 -7.70 8.81 -28.76
CA PRO A 513 -9.16 8.86 -28.89
C PRO A 513 -9.84 8.00 -27.82
N ILE A 514 -9.75 8.41 -26.54
CA ILE A 514 -10.34 7.70 -25.43
C ILE A 514 -11.86 7.53 -25.65
N LEU A 515 -12.31 6.28 -25.69
CA LEU A 515 -13.71 5.90 -25.88
C LEU A 515 -14.34 5.42 -24.57
N VAL A 516 -13.57 4.80 -23.68
CA VAL A 516 -14.03 4.29 -22.41
C VAL A 516 -13.24 4.93 -21.28
N ILE A 517 -13.93 5.51 -20.30
CA ILE A 517 -13.36 5.91 -19.02
C ILE A 517 -14.03 5.09 -17.92
N LEU A 518 -13.25 4.38 -17.15
CA LEU A 518 -13.77 3.52 -16.06
C LEU A 518 -12.80 3.56 -14.86
N GLY A 519 -13.32 3.35 -13.65
CA GLY A 519 -12.48 3.32 -12.46
C GLY A 519 -13.24 3.57 -11.16
N ASN A 520 -12.49 3.68 -10.07
CA ASN A 520 -12.97 4.00 -8.73
C ASN A 520 -12.33 5.31 -8.25
N PRO A 521 -12.90 6.49 -8.57
CA PRO A 521 -12.36 7.77 -8.13
C PRO A 521 -12.31 7.89 -6.61
N PRO A 522 -11.27 8.54 -6.04
CA PRO A 522 -11.15 8.76 -4.62
C PRO A 522 -12.30 9.65 -4.08
N TYR A 523 -12.78 9.35 -2.86
CA TYR A 523 -14.00 9.98 -2.32
C TYR A 523 -13.75 11.26 -1.53
N ASN A 524 -12.53 11.49 -1.01
CA ASN A 524 -12.23 12.62 -0.14
C ASN A 524 -11.76 13.86 -0.93
N ALA A 525 -12.10 15.03 -0.42
CA ALA A 525 -11.77 16.30 -1.07
C ALA A 525 -10.30 16.69 -1.00
N PHE A 526 -9.57 16.26 0.06
CA PHE A 526 -8.19 16.67 0.27
C PHE A 526 -7.40 15.62 1.06
N ALA A 527 -6.26 15.22 0.52
CA ALA A 527 -5.40 14.21 1.11
C ALA A 527 -3.95 14.68 1.40
N GLY A 528 -3.70 15.98 1.47
CA GLY A 528 -2.36 16.55 1.64
C GLY A 528 -1.68 16.96 0.34
N VAL A 529 -2.42 16.92 -0.78
CA VAL A 529 -2.02 17.44 -2.09
C VAL A 529 -3.08 18.40 -2.62
N SER A 530 -2.69 19.44 -3.32
CA SER A 530 -3.61 20.37 -3.94
C SER A 530 -3.12 20.82 -5.30
N ALA A 531 -4.06 21.04 -6.22
CA ALA A 531 -3.82 21.67 -7.51
C ALA A 531 -4.94 22.68 -7.78
N ALA A 532 -4.61 23.97 -7.91
CA ALA A 532 -5.59 25.03 -8.14
C ALA A 532 -6.38 24.82 -9.44
N ALA A 533 -5.73 24.26 -10.46
CA ALA A 533 -6.36 23.98 -11.77
C ALA A 533 -7.52 22.98 -11.71
N GLU A 534 -7.59 22.15 -10.68
CA GLU A 534 -8.66 21.14 -10.55
C GLU A 534 -10.02 21.74 -10.21
N LYS A 535 -10.04 22.90 -9.55
CA LYS A 535 -11.29 23.56 -9.13
C LYS A 535 -12.18 23.92 -10.29
N ILE A 536 -11.60 24.22 -11.44
CA ILE A 536 -12.35 24.58 -12.65
C ILE A 536 -13.27 23.44 -13.16
N LEU A 537 -12.96 22.19 -12.81
CA LEU A 537 -13.73 21.02 -13.23
C LEU A 537 -15.13 20.95 -12.61
N VAL A 538 -15.31 21.54 -11.44
CA VAL A 538 -16.59 21.51 -10.71
C VAL A 538 -17.40 22.82 -10.83
N GLU A 539 -16.82 23.88 -11.36
CA GLU A 539 -17.48 25.16 -11.53
C GLU A 539 -18.78 25.05 -12.36
N PRO A 540 -18.85 24.27 -13.47
CA PRO A 540 -20.10 24.09 -14.20
C PRO A 540 -21.24 23.48 -13.37
N TYR A 541 -20.92 22.70 -12.34
CA TYR A 541 -21.91 22.09 -11.44
C TYR A 541 -22.43 23.07 -10.38
N LYS A 542 -21.70 24.15 -10.12
CA LYS A 542 -22.08 25.22 -9.17
C LYS A 542 -22.95 26.30 -9.83
N GLU A 543 -23.02 26.32 -11.14
CA GLU A 543 -23.69 27.37 -11.92
C GLU A 543 -25.20 27.43 -11.58
N GLY A 544 -25.65 28.58 -11.11
CA GLY A 544 -27.06 28.83 -10.79
C GLY A 544 -27.60 28.15 -9.53
N LEU A 545 -26.80 27.38 -8.77
CA LEU A 545 -27.27 26.71 -7.54
C LEU A 545 -27.93 27.69 -6.57
N VAL A 546 -27.31 28.82 -6.29
CA VAL A 546 -27.87 29.83 -5.35
C VAL A 546 -29.01 30.60 -5.98
N LYS A 547 -28.79 31.14 -7.20
CA LYS A 547 -29.72 32.07 -7.84
C LYS A 547 -30.99 31.37 -8.38
N LYS A 548 -30.83 30.18 -8.99
CA LYS A 548 -31.91 29.48 -9.70
C LYS A 548 -32.55 28.40 -8.85
N TRP A 549 -31.76 27.70 -8.02
CA TRP A 549 -32.23 26.57 -7.23
C TRP A 549 -32.38 26.87 -5.73
N GLY A 550 -31.94 28.06 -5.26
CA GLY A 550 -32.05 28.47 -3.86
C GLY A 550 -31.13 27.71 -2.89
N ILE A 551 -30.17 26.93 -3.41
CA ILE A 551 -29.28 26.09 -2.62
C ILE A 551 -28.07 26.92 -2.16
N LYS A 552 -28.07 27.30 -0.86
CA LYS A 552 -27.04 28.17 -0.27
C LYS A 552 -25.86 27.43 0.33
N LYS A 553 -26.05 26.16 0.75
CA LYS A 553 -25.00 25.31 1.32
C LYS A 553 -24.82 24.10 0.43
N PHE A 554 -23.64 23.92 -0.11
CA PHE A 554 -23.25 22.77 -0.95
C PHE A 554 -21.77 22.49 -0.80
N ASN A 555 -21.41 21.22 -0.94
CA ASN A 555 -20.03 20.78 -1.09
C ASN A 555 -19.91 19.94 -2.37
N LEU A 556 -19.31 20.49 -3.40
CA LEU A 556 -19.07 19.87 -4.70
C LEU A 556 -17.55 19.72 -4.98
N ASP A 557 -16.72 19.89 -3.96
CA ASP A 557 -15.28 19.89 -4.10
C ASP A 557 -14.65 18.50 -3.88
N ASP A 558 -15.46 17.48 -3.60
CA ASP A 558 -15.00 16.10 -3.46
C ASP A 558 -14.33 15.61 -4.76
N LEU A 559 -13.29 14.80 -4.61
CA LEU A 559 -12.48 14.37 -5.76
C LEU A 559 -13.31 13.62 -6.80
N TYR A 560 -14.20 12.70 -6.39
CA TYR A 560 -15.04 11.99 -7.35
C TYR A 560 -15.86 12.92 -8.26
N VAL A 561 -16.33 14.08 -7.73
CA VAL A 561 -17.07 15.08 -8.53
C VAL A 561 -16.15 15.68 -9.58
N ARG A 562 -14.88 15.93 -9.26
CA ARG A 562 -13.88 16.43 -10.23
C ARG A 562 -13.61 15.40 -11.33
N PHE A 563 -13.56 14.10 -10.99
CA PHE A 563 -13.40 13.05 -11.99
C PHE A 563 -14.61 12.95 -12.91
N PHE A 564 -15.82 13.15 -12.43
CA PHE A 564 -16.99 13.31 -13.31
C PHE A 564 -16.88 14.55 -14.20
N GLY A 565 -16.43 15.68 -13.65
CA GLY A 565 -16.20 16.90 -14.41
C GLY A 565 -15.13 16.72 -15.51
N LEU A 566 -14.08 15.98 -15.20
CA LEU A 566 -13.06 15.58 -16.17
C LEU A 566 -13.66 14.72 -17.30
N ALA A 567 -14.38 13.66 -16.93
CA ALA A 567 -14.98 12.74 -17.89
C ALA A 567 -15.97 13.48 -18.80
N GLU A 568 -16.86 14.31 -18.25
CA GLU A 568 -17.79 15.12 -19.03
C GLU A 568 -17.08 16.09 -19.97
N ARG A 569 -16.09 16.86 -19.46
CA ARG A 569 -15.36 17.86 -20.25
C ARG A 569 -14.56 17.24 -21.39
N ARG A 570 -13.81 16.17 -21.10
CA ARG A 570 -12.97 15.47 -22.08
C ARG A 570 -13.81 14.84 -23.18
N ILE A 571 -14.92 14.28 -22.81
CA ILE A 571 -15.82 13.51 -23.65
C ILE A 571 -16.75 14.40 -24.47
N ALA A 572 -17.42 15.32 -23.80
CA ALA A 572 -18.32 16.24 -24.46
C ALA A 572 -17.60 17.14 -25.49
N GLY A 573 -16.33 17.44 -25.21
CA GLY A 573 -15.55 18.35 -26.06
C GLY A 573 -14.82 17.70 -27.24
N MET A 574 -14.40 16.43 -27.17
CA MET A 574 -13.38 15.92 -28.10
C MET A 574 -13.75 14.61 -28.85
N THR A 575 -14.52 13.70 -28.30
CA THR A 575 -14.67 12.38 -28.94
C THR A 575 -16.05 12.06 -29.50
N GLY A 576 -17.07 12.80 -29.16
CA GLY A 576 -18.45 12.59 -29.68
C GLY A 576 -19.12 11.29 -29.25
N LYS A 577 -18.41 10.18 -29.16
CA LYS A 577 -18.85 8.87 -28.58
C LYS A 577 -18.06 8.59 -27.34
N VAL A 578 -18.73 8.06 -26.28
CA VAL A 578 -18.02 7.70 -25.04
C VAL A 578 -18.84 6.85 -24.10
N ILE A 579 -18.14 6.06 -23.30
CA ILE A 579 -18.66 5.37 -22.13
C ILE A 579 -17.90 5.87 -20.89
N VAL A 580 -18.65 6.22 -19.83
CA VAL A 580 -18.13 6.51 -18.50
C VAL A 580 -18.72 5.51 -17.53
N SER A 581 -17.86 4.79 -16.80
CA SER A 581 -18.27 3.86 -15.74
C SER A 581 -17.44 4.09 -14.49
N PHE A 582 -18.04 4.68 -13.46
CA PHE A 582 -17.40 4.89 -12.17
C PHE A 582 -18.16 4.23 -11.04
N ILE A 583 -17.44 3.66 -10.07
CA ILE A 583 -17.99 3.41 -8.75
C ILE A 583 -17.60 4.57 -7.84
N SER A 584 -18.57 5.17 -7.17
CA SER A 584 -18.33 6.35 -6.32
C SER A 584 -19.37 6.49 -5.24
N ASN A 585 -19.18 7.47 -4.36
CA ASN A 585 -20.23 7.94 -3.45
C ASN A 585 -21.50 8.28 -4.25
N PHE A 586 -22.64 7.78 -3.81
CA PHE A 586 -23.94 7.92 -4.52
C PHE A 586 -24.69 9.20 -4.20
N SER A 587 -24.16 10.12 -3.37
CA SER A 587 -24.84 11.37 -2.97
C SER A 587 -25.30 12.20 -4.18
N TYR A 588 -24.59 12.13 -5.31
CA TYR A 588 -24.97 12.84 -6.53
C TYR A 588 -26.31 12.37 -7.13
N LEU A 589 -26.82 11.20 -6.76
CA LEU A 589 -28.11 10.69 -7.21
C LEU A 589 -29.29 11.34 -6.48
N GLY A 590 -29.18 11.60 -5.18
CA GLY A 590 -30.30 12.04 -4.35
C GLY A 590 -30.15 13.43 -3.72
N ASP A 591 -28.92 13.86 -3.37
CA ASP A 591 -28.73 15.13 -2.67
C ASP A 591 -29.08 16.34 -3.57
N PRO A 592 -29.88 17.30 -3.06
CA PRO A 592 -30.25 18.52 -3.79
C PRO A 592 -29.08 19.32 -4.34
N SER A 593 -27.93 19.32 -3.66
CA SER A 593 -26.72 20.05 -4.08
C SER A 593 -26.23 19.65 -5.46
N PHE A 594 -26.54 18.45 -5.90
CA PHE A 594 -26.11 17.90 -7.20
C PHE A 594 -27.14 18.06 -8.33
N VAL A 595 -28.19 18.86 -8.15
CA VAL A 595 -29.26 19.04 -9.15
C VAL A 595 -28.71 19.51 -10.50
N VAL A 596 -27.72 20.41 -10.51
CA VAL A 596 -27.08 20.90 -11.77
C VAL A 596 -26.27 19.80 -12.43
N MET A 597 -25.51 19.02 -11.67
CA MET A 597 -24.74 17.88 -12.17
C MET A 597 -25.67 16.85 -12.83
N ARG A 598 -26.76 16.45 -12.15
CA ARG A 598 -27.76 15.52 -12.72
C ARG A 598 -28.36 16.06 -14.02
N ARG A 599 -28.72 17.36 -14.05
CA ARG A 599 -29.24 17.99 -15.27
C ARG A 599 -28.26 17.93 -16.43
N ARG A 600 -26.97 18.14 -16.16
CA ARG A 600 -25.91 18.04 -17.17
C ARG A 600 -25.77 16.62 -17.67
N PHE A 601 -25.76 15.62 -16.80
CA PHE A 601 -25.72 14.22 -17.24
C PHE A 601 -26.88 13.87 -18.14
N LEU A 602 -28.11 14.28 -17.80
CA LEU A 602 -29.29 14.10 -18.65
C LEU A 602 -29.21 14.84 -20.00
N SER A 603 -28.44 15.93 -20.08
CA SER A 603 -28.26 16.67 -21.32
C SER A 603 -27.11 16.17 -22.18
N GLU A 604 -26.06 15.59 -21.59
CA GLU A 604 -24.84 15.22 -22.29
C GLU A 604 -24.78 13.73 -22.70
N PHE A 605 -25.49 12.85 -21.99
CA PHE A 605 -25.46 11.41 -22.26
C PHE A 605 -26.81 10.92 -22.80
N ASP A 606 -26.76 9.95 -23.71
CA ASP A 606 -27.95 9.37 -24.35
C ASP A 606 -28.55 8.23 -23.50
N SER A 607 -27.71 7.49 -22.73
CA SER A 607 -28.12 6.41 -21.85
C SER A 607 -27.41 6.53 -20.49
N LEU A 608 -28.17 6.34 -19.41
CA LEU A 608 -27.70 6.45 -18.02
C LEU A 608 -28.21 5.24 -17.22
N TRP A 609 -27.31 4.46 -16.63
CA TRP A 609 -27.62 3.39 -15.68
C TRP A 609 -26.90 3.66 -14.36
N PHE A 610 -27.60 3.42 -13.27
CA PHE A 610 -27.08 3.57 -11.92
C PHE A 610 -27.47 2.35 -11.09
N ASP A 611 -26.46 1.61 -10.66
CA ASP A 611 -26.63 0.46 -9.77
C ASP A 611 -26.26 0.88 -8.34
N CYS A 612 -27.25 1.02 -7.47
CA CYS A 612 -27.05 1.40 -6.09
C CYS A 612 -26.60 0.17 -5.29
N LEU A 613 -25.41 0.27 -4.69
CA LEU A 613 -24.81 -0.81 -3.90
C LEU A 613 -25.05 -0.66 -2.40
N ASN A 614 -25.93 0.27 -2.01
CA ASN A 614 -26.27 0.55 -0.60
C ASN A 614 -25.06 0.87 0.30
N GLY A 615 -25.05 0.39 1.54
CA GLY A 615 -23.92 0.51 2.46
C GLY A 615 -23.75 1.88 3.14
N ASP A 616 -24.77 2.75 3.17
CA ASP A 616 -24.71 4.02 3.91
C ASP A 616 -25.02 3.79 5.39
N SER A 617 -24.00 3.82 6.23
CA SER A 617 -24.12 3.64 7.68
C SER A 617 -24.83 4.80 8.40
N ARG A 618 -25.06 5.94 7.71
CA ARG A 618 -25.76 7.11 8.25
C ARG A 618 -27.27 7.01 8.05
N GLU A 619 -27.73 6.18 7.14
CA GLU A 619 -29.12 5.84 6.97
C GLU A 619 -29.51 4.76 8.00
N THR A 620 -30.06 5.19 9.14
CA THR A 620 -30.51 4.28 10.20
C THR A 620 -31.65 3.40 9.69
N GLY A 621 -31.53 2.07 9.92
CA GLY A 621 -32.60 1.12 9.64
C GLY A 621 -32.49 0.36 8.33
N LYS A 622 -31.45 0.55 7.51
CA LYS A 622 -31.19 -0.33 6.37
C LYS A 622 -30.66 -1.66 6.86
N LEU A 623 -31.44 -2.68 6.64
CA LEU A 623 -31.11 -4.06 6.93
C LEU A 623 -31.15 -4.85 5.62
N THR A 624 -30.35 -5.91 5.54
CA THR A 624 -30.49 -6.91 4.50
C THR A 624 -31.84 -7.61 4.61
N PRO A 625 -32.32 -8.33 3.58
CA PRO A 625 -33.55 -9.12 3.68
C PRO A 625 -33.59 -10.06 4.89
N GLU A 626 -32.41 -10.50 5.38
CA GLU A 626 -32.27 -11.37 6.55
C GLU A 626 -32.24 -10.59 7.89
N GLY A 627 -32.45 -9.27 7.87
CA GLY A 627 -32.48 -8.44 9.07
C GLY A 627 -31.12 -8.10 9.68
N LYS A 628 -30.03 -8.29 8.95
CA LYS A 628 -28.67 -7.91 9.37
C LYS A 628 -28.34 -6.50 8.88
N PRO A 629 -27.42 -5.76 9.57
CA PRO A 629 -26.89 -4.52 9.01
C PRO A 629 -26.35 -4.73 7.60
N ASP A 630 -26.73 -3.85 6.66
CA ASP A 630 -26.28 -3.89 5.28
C ASP A 630 -24.84 -3.33 5.19
N PRO A 631 -23.81 -4.20 5.03
CA PRO A 631 -22.42 -3.73 5.01
C PRO A 631 -22.11 -3.04 3.70
N SER A 632 -21.14 -2.11 3.74
CA SER A 632 -20.56 -1.58 2.52
C SER A 632 -19.89 -2.70 1.71
N VAL A 633 -19.98 -2.65 0.39
CA VAL A 633 -19.22 -3.56 -0.52
C VAL A 633 -17.70 -3.48 -0.34
N PHE A 634 -17.22 -2.43 0.33
CA PHE A 634 -15.82 -2.24 0.71
C PHE A 634 -15.49 -2.72 2.12
N SER A 635 -16.39 -3.44 2.79
CA SER A 635 -16.08 -4.03 4.09
C SER A 635 -15.11 -5.20 3.94
N THR A 636 -14.18 -5.29 4.89
CA THR A 636 -13.17 -6.36 4.95
C THR A 636 -13.18 -7.01 6.33
N GLU A 637 -12.49 -8.16 6.49
CA GLU A 637 -12.31 -8.78 7.82
C GLU A 637 -11.71 -7.84 8.87
N TYR A 638 -10.88 -6.88 8.43
CA TYR A 638 -10.18 -5.92 9.29
C TYR A 638 -10.96 -4.62 9.46
N ASN A 639 -11.74 -4.22 8.46
CA ASN A 639 -12.61 -3.05 8.49
C ASN A 639 -14.05 -3.46 8.14
N LYS A 640 -14.79 -3.92 9.12
CA LYS A 640 -16.17 -4.40 8.95
C LYS A 640 -17.16 -3.31 8.53
N GLU A 641 -16.85 -2.03 8.80
CA GLU A 641 -17.69 -0.91 8.40
C GLU A 641 -17.47 -0.50 6.93
N GLY A 642 -16.30 -0.75 6.38
CA GLY A 642 -15.93 -0.33 5.01
C GLY A 642 -16.02 1.18 4.83
N ILE A 643 -16.62 1.62 3.73
CA ILE A 643 -16.94 3.01 3.46
C ILE A 643 -18.30 3.33 4.11
N ARG A 644 -18.36 4.41 4.90
CA ARG A 644 -19.58 4.81 5.63
C ARG A 644 -20.62 5.53 4.79
N VAL A 645 -20.33 5.83 3.56
CA VAL A 645 -21.24 6.45 2.59
C VAL A 645 -21.71 5.40 1.60
N GLY A 646 -22.96 5.48 1.21
CA GLY A 646 -23.50 4.58 0.18
C GLY A 646 -22.77 4.77 -1.15
N THR A 647 -22.66 3.69 -1.89
CA THR A 647 -21.94 3.67 -3.16
C THR A 647 -22.85 3.27 -4.32
N ALA A 648 -22.52 3.76 -5.51
CA ALA A 648 -23.20 3.36 -6.73
C ALA A 648 -22.21 3.21 -7.88
N VAL A 649 -22.48 2.27 -8.76
CA VAL A 649 -21.85 2.18 -10.08
C VAL A 649 -22.71 2.97 -11.06
N CYS A 650 -22.09 3.92 -11.76
CA CYS A 650 -22.72 4.55 -12.91
C CYS A 650 -22.19 3.96 -14.21
N LEU A 651 -23.04 3.90 -15.21
CA LEU A 651 -22.67 3.63 -16.58
C LEU A 651 -23.40 4.64 -17.48
N MET A 652 -22.65 5.52 -18.12
CA MET A 652 -23.17 6.60 -18.91
C MET A 652 -22.62 6.50 -20.33
N VAL A 653 -23.51 6.57 -21.33
CA VAL A 653 -23.16 6.39 -22.74
C VAL A 653 -23.56 7.60 -23.53
N ARG A 654 -22.64 8.10 -24.36
CA ARG A 654 -22.89 9.11 -25.36
C ARG A 654 -22.62 8.55 -26.75
N GLN A 655 -23.58 8.72 -27.65
CA GLN A 655 -23.50 8.35 -29.07
C GLN A 655 -23.27 9.60 -29.94
N LYS A 656 -22.64 9.40 -31.09
CA LYS A 656 -22.28 10.52 -32.00
C LYS A 656 -23.49 11.27 -32.59
N LYS A 657 -24.68 10.61 -32.63
CA LYS A 657 -25.95 11.22 -33.01
C LYS A 657 -26.88 11.21 -31.80
N ARG A 658 -27.31 12.38 -31.33
CA ARG A 658 -28.37 12.47 -30.32
C ARG A 658 -29.64 11.82 -30.88
N ARG A 659 -30.07 10.73 -30.29
CA ARG A 659 -31.38 10.09 -30.50
C ARG A 659 -32.28 10.55 -29.32
N GLY A 660 -33.08 11.60 -29.51
CA GLY A 660 -34.16 11.95 -28.61
C GLY A 660 -33.83 12.13 -27.12
N THR A 661 -34.83 12.04 -26.29
CA THR A 661 -34.70 12.16 -24.81
C THR A 661 -33.87 11.00 -24.24
N PRO A 662 -32.95 11.24 -23.29
CA PRO A 662 -32.12 10.21 -22.69
C PRO A 662 -32.95 9.08 -22.08
N ARG A 663 -32.54 7.83 -22.28
CA ARG A 663 -33.11 6.67 -21.57
C ARG A 663 -32.40 6.49 -20.25
N SER A 664 -33.13 6.59 -19.16
CA SER A 664 -32.62 6.28 -17.83
C SER A 664 -33.21 4.98 -17.31
N ALA A 665 -32.38 4.12 -16.79
CA ALA A 665 -32.82 2.97 -16.02
C ALA A 665 -32.01 2.89 -14.71
N SER A 666 -32.70 2.67 -13.60
CA SER A 666 -32.09 2.42 -12.30
C SER A 666 -32.35 0.98 -11.87
N GLY A 667 -31.31 0.28 -11.46
CA GLY A 667 -31.40 -1.02 -10.81
C GLY A 667 -30.99 -0.92 -9.35
N ILE A 668 -31.79 -1.47 -8.45
CA ILE A 668 -31.45 -1.65 -7.05
C ILE A 668 -31.11 -3.12 -6.90
N PHE A 669 -29.86 -3.42 -6.67
CA PHE A 669 -29.44 -4.77 -6.28
C PHE A 669 -29.39 -4.82 -4.75
N GLY A 670 -30.34 -5.51 -4.15
CA GLY A 670 -30.22 -5.99 -2.78
C GLY A 670 -29.27 -7.18 -2.78
N GLY A 671 -28.14 -7.05 -2.06
CA GLY A 671 -27.12 -8.10 -1.90
C GLY A 671 -27.55 -9.21 -0.98
#